data_423cb641ffb5613feae2bd59049c55eb
#
_entry.id   423cb641ffb5613feae2bd59049c55eb
#
_cell.length_a   1.000
_cell.length_b   1.000
_cell.length_c   1.000
_cell.angle_alpha   90.00
_cell.angle_beta   90.00
_cell.angle_gamma   90.00
#
_symmetry.space_group_name_H-M   'P 1'
#
loop_
_entity.id
_entity.type
_entity.pdbx_description
1 polymer ?
#
loop_
_entity_poly.entity_id
_entity_poly.type
_entity_poly.pdbx_seq_one_letter_code
_entity_poly.pdbx_strand_id
1 'polypeptide(L)'
;MDDTPAKLTARNSGPAAASHAAQRPEPASQPEPMPGIEQLIGLRASGWAAVLLGSGLLHLIAFLLFSQWVVISQPCAQQANVLVDIRGRPEKGPSLQEQLLMELQRQERKRPIEVEPRPQPHVEQQAPPKETTDPGRGAVSVDVPSIVPMRTLGLGPVKTSAGLGGLRDRANAESRVGAVKRYGGTEDSEEGVKAALEWLRRHQKTDGGWSCGGFRSMCDRGSLCSGAGTIAGIDPGITGLALLAFLSGGNCPGDRSEYGDVVGRAINHLLAIQHPSGRFGGPSGHEMYNHSIATLALAEACILSEDMRLREPLERAVKHIANAQQPGGGWDYTSVRTGRNDTSITGFAVMALKSAHAARIEVPWMVTYRVIEHFDRMTKPNGEVIYADIGVGTGRAGQGMVAVGAVSRQFLGWPVESDVLRKQYAILAQHLPQWEMLSVNNFHTMYYWYYGTLAMFQAGGKYWELWNASLRDMLIRNQRKDGCARGSWDPAEMWLGKAAGRIYSTAMNAMNLQIYYRYLPMYQEAASLNSVEALLRASETQGEMRIRAIRLLAEFQGQQSRKSLLAALNDRDNYVRLIAARALVDRKDADAALPVLVQLSRDENGFVRSGAVEELLRLDTLEIVPVLIERLGDDQRFVAERAADKLRKLCRQNIAFDPDAGPEQRDLSISAWRDWWVQYSAGKVKIDPSVIIGSISNLGENGSVILDVGGRDGVKTGDDFEVFRYGKPIALLNVHRVAEPFSIARVRQLDGDGVRKGDVIQRKARN
;
A
#
# COMPACT_ATOMS: atom_id res chain seq x y z
N MET A 1 -61.77 13.90 32.89
CA MET A 1 -62.92 14.19 32.09
C MET A 1 -62.62 13.61 30.76
N ASP A 2 -62.76 12.29 30.58
CA ASP A 2 -63.98 11.61 30.11
C ASP A 2 -64.20 12.00 28.62
N ASP A 3 -64.29 11.18 27.62
CA ASP A 3 -64.78 9.80 27.53
C ASP A 3 -64.38 9.16 26.18
N THR A 4 -64.18 7.87 26.20
CA THR A 4 -64.25 6.90 25.12
C THR A 4 -65.74 6.50 24.96
N PRO A 5 -66.19 5.59 24.07
CA PRO A 5 -65.95 5.21 22.67
C PRO A 5 -67.29 5.06 21.87
N ALA A 6 -67.22 4.71 20.58
CA ALA A 6 -68.40 4.06 19.94
C ALA A 6 -67.98 3.13 18.77
N LYS A 7 -68.32 1.89 18.94
CA LYS A 7 -68.56 0.84 17.94
C LYS A 7 -69.81 1.14 17.13
N LEU A 8 -69.89 0.66 15.88
CA LEU A 8 -71.08 0.18 15.15
C LEU A 8 -70.62 -0.50 13.87
N THR A 9 -70.59 -1.80 13.79
CA THR A 9 -71.57 -2.81 13.35
C THR A 9 -72.05 -2.72 11.87
N ALA A 10 -71.79 -3.80 11.23
CA ALA A 10 -72.21 -4.42 10.02
C ALA A 10 -73.62 -4.10 9.45
N ARG A 11 -73.75 -4.19 8.11
CA ARG A 11 -74.85 -4.91 7.45
C ARG A 11 -74.58 -5.26 6.01
N ASN A 12 -74.71 -6.54 5.74
CA ASN A 12 -75.07 -7.32 4.59
C ASN A 12 -75.94 -6.66 3.51
N SER A 13 -75.66 -6.97 2.26
CA SER A 13 -76.62 -7.46 1.28
C SER A 13 -75.95 -8.04 0.04
N GLY A 14 -76.10 -9.35 -0.18
CA GLY A 14 -75.93 -9.96 -1.51
C GLY A 14 -77.24 -9.79 -2.30
N PRO A 15 -77.33 -10.23 -3.56
CA PRO A 15 -77.55 -11.65 -3.85
C PRO A 15 -76.99 -12.18 -5.18
N ALA A 16 -77.14 -13.52 -5.29
CA ALA A 16 -77.46 -14.42 -6.43
C ALA A 16 -76.37 -14.84 -7.42
N ALA A 17 -75.88 -15.98 -7.24
CA ALA A 17 -75.96 -17.27 -8.02
C ALA A 17 -75.90 -17.18 -9.54
N ALA A 18 -74.83 -17.74 -10.12
CA ALA A 18 -74.92 -18.57 -11.35
C ALA A 18 -73.84 -19.68 -11.21
N SER A 19 -74.36 -20.88 -11.21
CA SER A 19 -73.62 -22.15 -11.24
C SER A 19 -72.89 -22.35 -12.55
N HIS A 20 -71.61 -22.61 -12.54
CA HIS A 20 -70.95 -23.48 -13.51
C HIS A 20 -70.05 -24.46 -12.77
N ALA A 21 -70.44 -25.73 -12.98
CA ALA A 21 -69.66 -26.88 -12.48
C ALA A 21 -68.29 -26.93 -13.17
N ALA A 22 -67.26 -26.78 -12.38
CA ALA A 22 -65.87 -27.08 -12.79
C ALA A 22 -65.59 -28.52 -12.40
N GLN A 23 -65.32 -29.35 -13.40
CA GLN A 23 -64.81 -30.71 -13.28
C GLN A 23 -63.50 -30.67 -12.52
N ARG A 24 -63.38 -31.59 -11.56
CA ARG A 24 -62.13 -31.90 -10.89
C ARG A 24 -61.15 -32.53 -11.92
N PRO A 25 -59.91 -32.12 -12.00
CA PRO A 25 -58.91 -32.88 -12.71
C PRO A 25 -58.60 -34.17 -11.95
N GLU A 26 -58.49 -35.28 -12.67
CA GLU A 26 -58.03 -36.58 -12.21
C GLU A 26 -56.62 -36.47 -11.59
N PRO A 27 -56.24 -37.32 -10.61
CA PRO A 27 -54.92 -37.33 -10.05
C PRO A 27 -53.91 -37.83 -11.10
N ALA A 28 -52.85 -37.02 -11.30
CA ALA A 28 -51.72 -37.36 -12.13
C ALA A 28 -51.14 -38.73 -11.75
N SER A 29 -50.99 -39.61 -12.73
CA SER A 29 -50.35 -40.91 -12.64
C SER A 29 -48.94 -40.73 -12.04
N GLN A 30 -48.59 -41.59 -11.11
CA GLN A 30 -47.25 -41.70 -10.56
C GLN A 30 -46.23 -41.95 -11.68
N PRO A 31 -45.05 -41.35 -11.69
CA PRO A 31 -44.01 -41.69 -12.63
C PRO A 31 -43.56 -43.14 -12.39
N GLU A 32 -43.43 -43.90 -13.46
CA GLU A 32 -42.84 -45.25 -13.44
C GLU A 32 -41.46 -45.22 -12.81
N PRO A 33 -41.03 -46.21 -12.04
CA PRO A 33 -39.72 -46.29 -11.45
C PRO A 33 -38.68 -46.37 -12.59
N MET A 34 -37.70 -45.45 -12.54
CA MET A 34 -36.53 -45.48 -13.41
C MET A 34 -35.87 -46.86 -13.33
N PRO A 35 -35.43 -47.42 -14.45
CA PRO A 35 -34.73 -48.72 -14.48
C PRO A 35 -33.47 -48.62 -13.63
N GLY A 36 -33.26 -49.62 -12.77
CA GLY A 36 -32.16 -49.70 -11.86
C GLY A 36 -30.80 -49.61 -12.53
N ILE A 37 -29.84 -49.04 -11.83
CA ILE A 37 -28.45 -48.89 -12.25
C ILE A 37 -27.81 -50.16 -12.84
N GLU A 38 -28.34 -51.34 -12.52
CA GLU A 38 -27.88 -52.62 -13.04
C GLU A 38 -28.12 -52.86 -14.52
N GLN A 39 -29.08 -52.16 -15.17
CA GLN A 39 -29.30 -52.25 -16.61
C GLN A 39 -28.43 -51.33 -17.48
N LEU A 40 -27.77 -50.31 -16.84
CA LEU A 40 -26.80 -49.43 -17.52
C LEU A 40 -25.36 -49.99 -17.52
N ILE A 41 -25.07 -51.04 -16.72
CA ILE A 41 -23.75 -51.68 -16.63
C ILE A 41 -23.52 -52.79 -17.66
N GLY A 42 -24.43 -52.98 -18.60
CA GLY A 42 -24.33 -53.98 -19.67
C GLY A 42 -23.40 -53.63 -20.84
N LEU A 43 -22.65 -52.53 -20.79
CA LEU A 43 -21.57 -52.23 -21.73
C LEU A 43 -20.31 -52.98 -21.29
N ARG A 44 -19.90 -53.95 -22.11
CA ARG A 44 -18.77 -54.83 -21.91
C ARG A 44 -17.56 -54.10 -21.31
N ALA A 45 -16.97 -54.59 -20.24
CA ALA A 45 -15.81 -54.09 -19.56
C ALA A 45 -14.60 -53.73 -20.48
N SER A 46 -14.58 -54.21 -21.69
CA SER A 46 -13.57 -53.90 -22.72
C SER A 46 -13.65 -52.48 -23.29
N GLY A 47 -14.85 -51.85 -23.31
CA GLY A 47 -15.01 -50.50 -23.87
C GLY A 47 -14.48 -49.39 -22.94
N TRP A 48 -14.73 -49.50 -21.64
CA TRP A 48 -14.25 -48.52 -20.66
C TRP A 48 -12.75 -48.58 -20.47
N ALA A 49 -12.14 -49.74 -20.51
CA ALA A 49 -10.70 -49.89 -20.45
C ALA A 49 -10.02 -49.22 -21.67
N ALA A 50 -10.61 -49.34 -22.88
CA ALA A 50 -10.09 -48.65 -24.06
C ALA A 50 -10.22 -47.12 -23.99
N VAL A 51 -11.32 -46.59 -23.42
CA VAL A 51 -11.53 -45.15 -23.23
C VAL A 51 -10.57 -44.59 -22.18
N LEU A 52 -10.37 -45.31 -21.08
CA LEU A 52 -9.43 -44.88 -20.03
C LEU A 52 -7.97 -44.94 -20.48
N LEU A 53 -7.59 -45.99 -21.24
CA LEU A 53 -6.27 -46.15 -21.84
C LEU A 53 -6.03 -45.05 -22.91
N GLY A 54 -7.02 -44.77 -23.75
CA GLY A 54 -6.96 -43.71 -24.76
C GLY A 54 -6.84 -42.33 -24.14
N SER A 55 -7.60 -42.03 -23.08
CA SER A 55 -7.51 -40.78 -22.33
C SER A 55 -6.16 -40.66 -21.63
N GLY A 56 -5.70 -41.73 -20.99
CA GLY A 56 -4.38 -41.75 -20.33
C GLY A 56 -3.23 -41.52 -21.33
N LEU A 57 -3.29 -42.12 -22.51
CA LEU A 57 -2.30 -41.93 -23.56
C LEU A 57 -2.32 -40.49 -24.11
N LEU A 58 -3.51 -39.90 -24.30
CA LEU A 58 -3.67 -38.51 -24.73
C LEU A 58 -3.08 -37.53 -23.70
N HIS A 59 -3.32 -37.74 -22.41
CA HIS A 59 -2.74 -36.93 -21.36
C HIS A 59 -1.22 -37.10 -21.25
N LEU A 60 -0.71 -38.31 -21.45
CA LEU A 60 0.73 -38.57 -21.49
C LEU A 60 1.38 -37.91 -22.70
N ILE A 61 0.78 -37.96 -23.88
CA ILE A 61 1.27 -37.25 -25.07
C ILE A 61 1.23 -35.74 -24.87
N ALA A 62 0.15 -35.18 -24.31
CA ALA A 62 0.06 -33.77 -23.98
C ALA A 62 1.11 -33.36 -22.95
N PHE A 63 1.37 -34.17 -21.92
CA PHE A 63 2.43 -33.94 -20.94
C PHE A 63 3.84 -33.98 -21.55
N LEU A 64 4.10 -34.96 -22.43
CA LEU A 64 5.39 -35.06 -23.12
C LEU A 64 5.60 -33.89 -24.10
N LEU A 65 4.58 -33.46 -24.82
CA LEU A 65 4.64 -32.29 -25.70
C LEU A 65 4.84 -31.01 -24.88
N PHE A 66 4.17 -30.89 -23.74
CA PHE A 66 4.33 -29.77 -22.83
C PHE A 66 5.72 -29.72 -22.17
N SER A 67 6.25 -30.91 -21.77
CA SER A 67 7.60 -31.00 -21.23
C SER A 67 8.68 -30.66 -22.27
N GLN A 68 8.52 -31.06 -23.50
CA GLN A 68 9.37 -30.68 -24.63
C GLN A 68 9.29 -29.17 -24.91
N TRP A 69 8.09 -28.58 -24.84
CA TRP A 69 7.88 -27.15 -25.02
C TRP A 69 8.50 -26.34 -23.87
N VAL A 70 8.39 -26.80 -22.62
CA VAL A 70 9.03 -26.17 -21.44
C VAL A 70 10.55 -26.23 -21.55
N VAL A 71 11.11 -27.30 -22.06
CA VAL A 71 12.57 -27.43 -22.26
C VAL A 71 13.06 -26.51 -23.40
N ILE A 72 12.25 -26.29 -24.45
CA ILE A 72 12.61 -25.40 -25.56
C ILE A 72 12.40 -23.92 -25.19
N SER A 73 11.53 -23.60 -24.23
CA SER A 73 11.21 -22.24 -23.83
C SER A 73 11.98 -21.71 -22.62
N GLN A 74 12.86 -22.49 -22.02
CA GLN A 74 13.81 -21.97 -21.02
C GLN A 74 15.03 -21.36 -21.72
N PRO A 75 15.30 -20.05 -21.63
CA PRO A 75 16.57 -19.50 -22.07
C PRO A 75 17.68 -20.05 -21.20
N CYS A 76 18.62 -20.72 -21.82
CA CYS A 76 19.84 -21.24 -21.21
C CYS A 76 20.69 -20.06 -20.69
N ALA A 77 20.56 -19.75 -19.41
CA ALA A 77 21.48 -18.85 -18.71
C ALA A 77 22.60 -19.71 -18.12
N GLN A 78 23.59 -20.03 -18.93
CA GLN A 78 25.00 -20.21 -18.56
C GLN A 78 25.75 -20.97 -19.65
N GLN A 79 26.64 -20.28 -20.26
CA GLN A 79 27.87 -20.56 -20.98
C GLN A 79 27.94 -19.80 -22.31
N ALA A 80 28.38 -18.55 -22.23
CA ALA A 80 28.86 -17.82 -23.38
C ALA A 80 30.23 -18.39 -23.78
N ASN A 81 30.23 -19.39 -24.65
CA ASN A 81 31.41 -19.67 -25.49
C ASN A 81 31.37 -18.70 -26.65
N VAL A 82 32.35 -17.81 -26.68
CA VAL A 82 32.60 -16.85 -27.74
C VAL A 82 32.90 -17.64 -29.03
N LEU A 83 31.96 -17.69 -29.96
CA LEU A 83 32.19 -17.98 -31.36
C LEU A 83 32.25 -16.65 -32.11
N VAL A 84 33.44 -16.27 -32.50
CA VAL A 84 33.73 -15.10 -33.36
C VAL A 84 33.18 -15.40 -34.73
N ASP A 85 32.06 -14.78 -35.12
CA ASP A 85 31.59 -14.76 -36.51
C ASP A 85 32.28 -13.60 -37.25
N ILE A 86 33.17 -13.94 -38.18
CA ILE A 86 33.92 -13.01 -39.05
C ILE A 86 33.02 -12.66 -40.25
N ARG A 87 31.94 -11.92 -40.05
CA ARG A 87 31.22 -11.20 -41.12
C ARG A 87 30.75 -9.85 -40.61
N GLY A 88 31.51 -8.82 -40.97
CA GLY A 88 31.29 -7.44 -40.56
C GLY A 88 29.87 -6.92 -40.88
N ARG A 89 29.06 -6.77 -39.83
CA ARG A 89 28.00 -5.76 -39.75
C ARG A 89 28.43 -4.72 -38.71
N PRO A 90 28.18 -3.43 -38.94
CA PRO A 90 28.50 -2.40 -37.94
C PRO A 90 27.64 -2.68 -36.71
N GLU A 91 28.28 -2.94 -35.56
CA GLU A 91 27.63 -3.02 -34.28
C GLU A 91 26.92 -1.67 -34.03
N LYS A 92 25.59 -1.72 -33.84
CA LYS A 92 24.87 -0.60 -33.27
C LYS A 92 25.37 -0.50 -31.82
N GLY A 93 26.04 0.59 -31.48
CA GLY A 93 26.42 0.91 -30.13
C GLY A 93 25.16 0.86 -29.19
N PRO A 94 25.38 0.71 -27.90
CA PRO A 94 24.27 0.59 -26.95
C PRO A 94 23.30 1.76 -27.13
N SER A 95 22.01 1.46 -27.05
CA SER A 95 20.95 2.47 -27.15
C SER A 95 21.13 3.53 -26.06
N LEU A 96 20.61 4.74 -26.27
CA LEU A 96 20.63 5.79 -25.24
C LEU A 96 20.11 5.29 -23.90
N GLN A 97 19.14 4.40 -23.94
CA GLN A 97 18.55 3.76 -22.78
C GLN A 97 19.53 2.86 -22.03
N GLU A 98 20.29 2.04 -22.76
CA GLU A 98 21.32 1.18 -22.16
C GLU A 98 22.50 2.01 -21.62
N GLN A 99 22.88 3.08 -22.31
CA GLN A 99 23.94 3.99 -21.85
C GLN A 99 23.55 4.70 -20.55
N LEU A 100 22.32 5.20 -20.44
CA LEU A 100 21.79 5.84 -19.23
C LEU A 100 21.71 4.85 -18.07
N LEU A 101 21.28 3.62 -18.31
CA LEU A 101 21.20 2.58 -17.29
C LEU A 101 22.60 2.18 -16.78
N MET A 102 23.57 2.01 -17.67
CA MET A 102 24.95 1.73 -17.30
C MET A 102 25.57 2.88 -16.49
N GLU A 103 25.26 4.13 -16.84
CA GLU A 103 25.77 5.29 -16.12
C GLU A 103 25.13 5.43 -14.73
N LEU A 104 23.85 5.14 -14.58
CA LEU A 104 23.18 5.08 -13.26
C LEU A 104 23.83 4.03 -12.36
N GLN A 105 24.05 2.82 -12.85
CA GLN A 105 24.72 1.74 -12.13
C GLN A 105 26.16 2.07 -11.76
N ARG A 106 26.87 2.81 -12.64
CA ARG A 106 28.24 3.25 -12.40
C ARG A 106 28.33 4.33 -11.32
N GLN A 107 27.35 5.24 -11.25
CA GLN A 107 27.27 6.28 -10.22
C GLN A 107 26.91 5.71 -8.86
N GLU A 108 26.05 4.71 -8.79
CA GLU A 108 25.71 4.01 -7.54
C GLU A 108 26.92 3.29 -6.95
N ARG A 109 27.80 2.71 -7.77
CA ARG A 109 29.02 2.05 -7.32
C ARG A 109 30.16 3.00 -6.89
N LYS A 110 30.08 4.29 -7.24
CA LYS A 110 31.18 5.26 -7.03
C LYS A 110 31.02 6.19 -5.84
N ARG A 111 29.95 6.10 -5.04
CA ARG A 111 29.76 6.99 -3.89
C ARG A 111 30.02 6.30 -2.55
N PRO A 112 31.20 6.53 -1.93
CA PRO A 112 31.27 6.62 -0.49
C PRO A 112 30.58 7.94 -0.07
N ILE A 113 29.76 7.91 0.97
CA ILE A 113 29.11 9.11 1.51
C ILE A 113 30.14 9.83 2.37
N GLU A 114 30.98 10.66 1.75
CA GLU A 114 31.72 11.72 2.41
C GLU A 114 31.06 13.04 2.05
N VAL A 115 30.40 13.65 3.00
CA VAL A 115 29.83 14.98 2.87
C VAL A 115 30.89 15.97 3.34
N GLU A 116 31.70 16.48 2.41
CA GLU A 116 32.46 17.71 2.66
C GLU A 116 31.54 18.93 2.54
N PRO A 117 31.64 19.90 3.49
CA PRO A 117 30.84 21.12 3.41
C PRO A 117 31.36 22.02 2.28
N ARG A 118 30.49 22.31 1.30
CA ARG A 118 30.78 23.33 0.29
C ARG A 118 30.79 24.72 0.92
N PRO A 119 31.75 25.59 0.58
CA PRO A 119 31.75 26.98 1.03
C PRO A 119 30.56 27.74 0.45
N GLN A 120 29.89 28.49 1.33
CA GLN A 120 28.75 29.35 0.96
C GLN A 120 29.25 30.56 0.14
N PRO A 121 28.56 30.99 -0.90
CA PRO A 121 28.83 32.29 -1.53
C PRO A 121 28.38 33.41 -0.58
N HIS A 122 29.25 34.38 -0.38
CA HIS A 122 28.96 35.62 0.32
C HIS A 122 27.80 36.36 -0.33
N VAL A 123 26.69 36.51 0.37
CA VAL A 123 25.60 37.41 -0.01
C VAL A 123 25.87 38.75 0.67
N GLU A 124 26.17 39.75 -0.13
CA GLU A 124 26.24 41.15 0.28
C GLU A 124 24.86 41.59 0.79
N GLN A 125 24.84 42.09 2.04
CA GLN A 125 23.62 42.64 2.64
C GLN A 125 23.33 44.02 2.03
N GLN A 126 22.28 44.07 1.20
CA GLN A 126 21.67 45.35 0.82
C GLN A 126 20.66 45.78 1.91
N ALA A 127 20.80 47.04 2.35
CA ALA A 127 19.97 47.65 3.36
C ALA A 127 18.49 47.77 2.93
N PRO A 128 17.53 47.73 3.87
CA PRO A 128 16.11 47.79 3.55
C PRO A 128 15.66 49.20 3.11
N PRO A 129 14.71 49.35 2.20
CA PRO A 129 14.13 50.63 1.82
C PRO A 129 13.22 51.16 2.92
N LYS A 130 13.29 52.49 3.08
CA LYS A 130 12.50 53.26 4.07
C LYS A 130 11.00 53.20 3.77
N GLU A 131 10.24 52.92 4.80
CA GLU A 131 8.76 53.06 4.80
C GLU A 131 8.34 54.52 4.64
N THR A 132 7.44 54.77 3.73
CA THR A 132 6.61 55.98 3.67
C THR A 132 5.24 55.69 4.24
N THR A 133 4.91 56.34 5.32
CA THR A 133 3.62 56.33 5.99
C THR A 133 2.60 57.18 5.24
N ASP A 134 1.42 56.62 4.91
CA ASP A 134 0.22 57.38 4.60
C ASP A 134 -0.94 56.90 5.53
N PRO A 135 -1.59 57.82 6.26
CA PRO A 135 -2.60 57.48 7.26
C PRO A 135 -4.02 57.59 6.69
N GLY A 136 -4.75 56.53 6.68
CA GLY A 136 -6.21 56.64 6.55
C GLY A 136 -6.96 55.51 5.95
N ARG A 137 -7.38 54.56 6.80
CA ARG A 137 -8.73 53.95 6.83
C ARG A 137 -8.78 52.82 7.82
N GLY A 138 -9.56 52.99 8.88
CA GLY A 138 -9.77 51.99 9.89
C GLY A 138 -10.43 50.72 9.34
N ALA A 139 -9.77 49.60 9.51
CA ALA A 139 -10.34 48.29 9.41
C ALA A 139 -10.29 47.64 10.78
N VAL A 140 -11.46 47.25 11.28
CA VAL A 140 -11.62 46.47 12.52
C VAL A 140 -10.89 45.15 12.34
N SER A 141 -9.80 44.95 13.06
CA SER A 141 -9.11 43.68 13.14
C SER A 141 -9.92 42.75 14.04
N VAL A 142 -10.59 41.79 13.44
CA VAL A 142 -11.01 40.60 14.17
C VAL A 142 -9.78 39.71 14.28
N ASP A 143 -9.30 39.51 15.49
CA ASP A 143 -8.25 38.55 15.80
C ASP A 143 -8.76 37.14 15.50
N VAL A 144 -8.45 36.65 14.30
CA VAL A 144 -8.56 35.25 13.96
C VAL A 144 -7.27 34.58 14.37
N PRO A 145 -7.29 33.55 15.24
CA PRO A 145 -6.06 32.86 15.65
C PRO A 145 -5.31 32.41 14.40
N SER A 146 -4.04 32.72 14.36
CA SER A 146 -3.10 32.47 13.28
C SER A 146 -3.29 31.08 12.67
N ILE A 147 -3.75 31.04 11.43
CA ILE A 147 -3.87 29.83 10.62
C ILE A 147 -2.46 29.25 10.48
N VAL A 148 -2.26 28.09 11.07
CA VAL A 148 -1.02 27.32 11.06
C VAL A 148 -0.59 27.02 9.61
N PRO A 149 0.65 27.30 9.22
CA PRO A 149 1.11 27.09 7.84
C PRO A 149 1.09 25.62 7.49
N MET A 150 0.76 25.32 6.28
CA MET A 150 0.52 24.06 5.58
C MET A 150 1.74 23.12 5.45
N ARG A 151 2.55 23.01 6.51
CA ARG A 151 3.79 22.20 6.56
C ARG A 151 3.59 20.83 7.21
N THR A 152 2.35 20.39 7.45
CA THR A 152 2.03 19.47 8.53
C THR A 152 1.80 18.00 8.17
N LEU A 153 1.82 17.59 6.90
CA LEU A 153 1.55 16.19 6.54
C LEU A 153 2.66 15.55 5.71
N GLY A 154 3.88 15.49 6.20
CA GLY A 154 4.91 14.82 5.39
C GLY A 154 5.11 15.47 4.01
N LEU A 155 4.57 16.66 3.80
CA LEU A 155 4.80 17.48 2.63
C LEU A 155 6.08 18.26 2.89
N GLY A 156 7.13 18.08 2.07
CA GLY A 156 8.38 18.85 2.14
C GLY A 156 8.13 20.35 2.37
N PRO A 157 9.14 21.16 2.68
CA PRO A 157 8.96 22.59 2.85
C PRO A 157 8.40 23.15 1.55
N VAL A 158 7.07 23.18 1.48
CA VAL A 158 6.40 23.96 0.47
C VAL A 158 6.65 25.40 0.87
N LYS A 159 7.51 26.11 0.12
CA LYS A 159 7.43 27.57 0.13
C LYS A 159 5.96 27.89 -0.01
N THR A 160 5.40 28.68 0.90
CA THR A 160 3.96 28.92 1.09
C THR A 160 3.22 29.39 -0.18
N SER A 161 3.91 29.75 -1.24
CA SER A 161 3.40 30.02 -2.58
C SER A 161 3.51 28.84 -3.56
N ALA A 162 4.46 27.90 -3.38
CA ALA A 162 4.73 26.88 -4.38
C ALA A 162 3.89 25.60 -4.26
N GLY A 163 3.38 25.24 -3.11
CA GLY A 163 2.69 23.96 -2.91
C GLY A 163 1.21 23.97 -3.31
N LEU A 164 0.48 24.98 -2.92
CA LEU A 164 -0.90 25.22 -3.41
C LEU A 164 -0.86 25.97 -4.75
N GLY A 165 0.10 26.90 -4.92
CA GLY A 165 0.37 27.56 -6.18
C GLY A 165 0.58 26.54 -7.29
N GLY A 166 1.44 25.53 -7.09
CA GLY A 166 1.73 24.52 -8.10
C GLY A 166 0.52 23.68 -8.54
N LEU A 167 -0.41 23.35 -7.64
CA LEU A 167 -1.65 22.67 -8.03
C LEU A 167 -2.62 23.62 -8.76
N ARG A 168 -2.64 24.90 -8.44
CA ARG A 168 -3.44 25.92 -9.11
C ARG A 168 -2.78 26.43 -10.40
N ASP A 169 -1.45 26.46 -10.47
CA ASP A 169 -0.70 26.92 -11.63
C ASP A 169 -1.00 26.09 -12.90
N ARG A 170 -1.44 24.84 -12.72
CA ARG A 170 -1.90 24.02 -13.85
C ARG A 170 -3.15 24.55 -14.55
N ALA A 171 -3.93 25.43 -13.91
CA ALA A 171 -5.02 26.15 -14.55
C ALA A 171 -4.51 27.27 -15.48
N ASN A 172 -3.26 27.72 -15.31
CA ASN A 172 -2.62 28.71 -16.17
C ASN A 172 -1.96 28.06 -17.39
N ALA A 173 -2.37 28.44 -18.60
CA ALA A 173 -1.86 27.87 -19.85
C ALA A 173 -0.36 28.09 -20.04
N GLU A 174 0.17 29.26 -19.70
CA GLU A 174 1.60 29.58 -19.85
C GLU A 174 2.45 28.72 -18.90
N SER A 175 1.98 28.54 -17.67
CA SER A 175 2.63 27.68 -16.67
C SER A 175 2.69 26.23 -17.16
N ARG A 176 1.61 25.72 -17.79
CA ARG A 176 1.60 24.37 -18.38
C ARG A 176 2.62 24.24 -19.52
N VAL A 177 2.61 25.17 -20.49
CA VAL A 177 3.56 25.18 -21.60
C VAL A 177 4.99 25.23 -21.10
N GLY A 178 5.27 26.07 -20.10
CA GLY A 178 6.58 26.14 -19.46
C GLY A 178 7.00 24.83 -18.79
N ALA A 179 6.06 24.14 -18.10
CA ALA A 179 6.31 22.86 -17.45
C ALA A 179 6.54 21.74 -18.49
N VAL A 180 5.73 21.65 -19.55
CA VAL A 180 5.91 20.69 -20.66
C VAL A 180 7.32 20.79 -21.24
N LYS A 181 7.76 22.01 -21.60
CA LYS A 181 9.11 22.24 -22.14
C LYS A 181 10.22 21.88 -21.16
N ARG A 182 10.04 22.23 -19.89
CA ARG A 182 11.06 22.00 -18.83
C ARG A 182 11.26 20.52 -18.52
N TYR A 183 10.19 19.72 -18.52
CA TYR A 183 10.21 18.35 -18.05
C TYR A 183 10.14 17.31 -19.16
N GLY A 184 10.28 17.70 -20.42
CA GLY A 184 10.45 16.80 -21.56
C GLY A 184 9.16 16.31 -22.19
N GLY A 185 8.07 17.09 -22.07
CA GLY A 185 6.86 16.90 -22.87
C GLY A 185 7.05 17.48 -24.30
N THR A 186 6.13 17.18 -25.19
CA THR A 186 6.13 17.61 -26.62
C THR A 186 4.74 18.09 -27.03
N GLU A 187 4.64 18.75 -28.20
CA GLU A 187 3.35 19.09 -28.80
C GLU A 187 2.50 17.84 -29.02
N ASP A 188 3.09 16.75 -29.51
CA ASP A 188 2.40 15.48 -29.71
C ASP A 188 1.82 14.91 -28.39
N SER A 189 2.53 15.10 -27.25
CA SER A 189 2.00 14.70 -25.96
C SER A 189 0.78 15.53 -25.55
N GLU A 190 0.78 16.83 -25.81
CA GLU A 190 -0.35 17.70 -25.51
C GLU A 190 -1.55 17.46 -26.46
N GLU A 191 -1.29 17.21 -27.75
CA GLU A 191 -2.31 16.76 -28.69
C GLU A 191 -2.94 15.43 -28.25
N GLY A 192 -2.10 14.49 -27.78
CA GLY A 192 -2.55 13.24 -27.23
C GLY A 192 -3.45 13.44 -26.00
N VAL A 193 -3.09 14.34 -25.09
CA VAL A 193 -3.93 14.71 -23.94
C VAL A 193 -5.25 15.30 -24.41
N LYS A 194 -5.23 16.28 -25.32
CA LYS A 194 -6.45 16.91 -25.86
C LYS A 194 -7.38 15.89 -26.49
N ALA A 195 -6.84 14.99 -27.32
CA ALA A 195 -7.62 13.91 -27.95
C ALA A 195 -8.26 12.96 -26.89
N ALA A 196 -7.54 12.66 -25.81
CA ALA A 196 -8.04 11.81 -24.73
C ALA A 196 -9.17 12.49 -23.95
N LEU A 197 -9.01 13.75 -23.59
CA LEU A 197 -10.05 14.52 -22.90
C LEU A 197 -11.29 14.66 -23.76
N GLU A 198 -11.14 14.89 -25.06
CA GLU A 198 -12.25 14.96 -26.00
C GLU A 198 -12.98 13.61 -26.13
N TRP A 199 -12.25 12.49 -26.13
CA TRP A 199 -12.86 11.17 -26.10
C TRP A 199 -13.65 10.95 -24.80
N LEU A 200 -13.07 11.28 -23.64
CA LEU A 200 -13.75 11.18 -22.34
C LEU A 200 -15.01 12.07 -22.30
N ARG A 201 -14.94 13.30 -22.82
CA ARG A 201 -16.10 14.21 -22.90
C ARG A 201 -17.25 13.58 -23.69
N ARG A 202 -16.97 13.03 -24.87
CA ARG A 202 -18.00 12.38 -25.72
C ARG A 202 -18.61 11.16 -25.08
N HIS A 203 -17.90 10.51 -24.14
CA HIS A 203 -18.36 9.29 -23.47
C HIS A 203 -18.84 9.51 -22.03
N GLN A 204 -19.02 10.79 -21.62
CA GLN A 204 -19.68 11.12 -20.36
C GLN A 204 -21.19 10.87 -20.47
N LYS A 205 -21.76 10.17 -19.50
CA LYS A 205 -23.21 9.91 -19.41
C LYS A 205 -23.99 11.20 -19.13
N THR A 206 -25.26 11.18 -19.41
CA THR A 206 -26.16 12.31 -19.15
C THR A 206 -26.27 12.70 -17.68
N ASP A 207 -26.08 11.72 -16.77
CA ASP A 207 -26.03 11.96 -15.32
C ASP A 207 -24.69 12.57 -14.83
N GLY A 208 -23.74 12.80 -15.73
CA GLY A 208 -22.41 13.35 -15.43
C GLY A 208 -21.33 12.34 -15.07
N GLY A 209 -21.67 11.08 -14.83
CA GLY A 209 -20.71 10.02 -14.52
C GLY A 209 -20.12 9.35 -15.76
N TRP A 210 -19.20 8.42 -15.53
CA TRP A 210 -18.72 7.47 -16.53
C TRP A 210 -18.96 6.05 -16.03
N SER A 211 -19.33 5.15 -16.95
CA SER A 211 -19.53 3.74 -16.63
C SER A 211 -18.50 2.87 -17.34
N CYS A 212 -17.84 1.99 -16.61
CA CYS A 212 -16.81 1.08 -17.17
C CYS A 212 -17.38 0.15 -18.24
N GLY A 213 -18.58 -0.36 -18.05
CA GLY A 213 -19.29 -1.25 -19.00
C GLY A 213 -20.26 -0.51 -19.91
N GLY A 214 -20.95 0.52 -19.38
CA GLY A 214 -22.06 1.22 -20.04
C GLY A 214 -21.67 2.37 -20.97
N PHE A 215 -20.43 2.82 -21.01
CA PHE A 215 -19.99 3.98 -21.79
C PHE A 215 -20.30 3.86 -23.30
N ARG A 216 -20.45 2.65 -23.82
CA ARG A 216 -20.78 2.39 -25.23
C ARG A 216 -22.13 2.97 -25.66
N SER A 217 -23.03 3.24 -24.74
CA SER A 217 -24.31 3.92 -25.06
C SER A 217 -24.09 5.37 -25.52
N MET A 218 -22.92 5.93 -25.25
CA MET A 218 -22.53 7.29 -25.66
C MET A 218 -21.70 7.30 -26.95
N CYS A 219 -21.44 6.15 -27.56
CA CYS A 219 -20.71 6.07 -28.82
C CYS A 219 -21.51 6.65 -29.99
N ASP A 220 -20.79 7.11 -31.02
CA ASP A 220 -21.37 7.57 -32.27
C ASP A 220 -22.20 6.46 -32.95
N ARG A 221 -23.32 6.81 -33.58
CA ARG A 221 -24.16 5.85 -34.31
C ARG A 221 -23.34 5.19 -35.41
N GLY A 222 -23.30 3.85 -35.37
CA GLY A 222 -22.57 3.03 -36.37
C GLY A 222 -21.08 2.78 -36.09
N SER A 223 -20.52 3.33 -34.98
CA SER A 223 -19.11 3.13 -34.62
C SER A 223 -18.94 2.89 -33.11
N LEU A 224 -19.21 1.66 -32.67
CA LEU A 224 -19.11 1.30 -31.26
C LEU A 224 -17.67 1.05 -30.84
N CYS A 225 -17.23 1.70 -29.77
CA CYS A 225 -15.93 1.40 -29.15
C CYS A 225 -15.90 0.00 -28.57
N SER A 226 -14.78 -0.69 -28.74
CA SER A 226 -14.46 -1.93 -28.01
C SER A 226 -13.99 -1.65 -26.59
N GLY A 227 -13.83 -2.71 -25.78
CA GLY A 227 -13.18 -2.61 -24.48
C GLY A 227 -14.06 -2.05 -23.36
N ALA A 228 -15.33 -2.46 -23.33
CA ALA A 228 -16.18 -2.28 -22.17
C ALA A 228 -15.63 -3.09 -20.97
N GLY A 229 -15.62 -2.48 -19.79
CA GLY A 229 -15.22 -3.16 -18.56
C GLY A 229 -16.27 -4.15 -18.08
N THR A 230 -15.86 -5.13 -17.30
CA THR A 230 -16.69 -6.24 -16.82
C THR A 230 -16.97 -6.22 -15.33
N ILE A 231 -16.24 -5.43 -14.54
CA ILE A 231 -16.48 -5.33 -13.10
C ILE A 231 -17.69 -4.45 -12.82
N ALA A 232 -18.69 -5.01 -12.16
CA ALA A 232 -19.83 -4.23 -11.69
C ALA A 232 -19.50 -3.40 -10.45
N GLY A 233 -20.17 -2.24 -10.30
CA GLY A 233 -20.12 -1.42 -9.10
C GLY A 233 -18.84 -0.58 -8.95
N ILE A 234 -17.99 -0.44 -9.99
CA ILE A 234 -16.79 0.39 -9.96
C ILE A 234 -16.96 1.78 -10.61
N ASP A 235 -18.12 2.10 -11.11
CA ASP A 235 -18.39 3.37 -11.82
C ASP A 235 -18.06 4.64 -10.99
N PRO A 236 -18.20 4.67 -9.64
CA PRO A 236 -17.75 5.83 -8.85
C PRO A 236 -16.25 6.07 -8.95
N GLY A 237 -15.43 5.01 -8.90
CA GLY A 237 -13.98 5.09 -9.09
C GLY A 237 -13.62 5.46 -10.53
N ILE A 238 -14.30 4.89 -11.52
CA ILE A 238 -14.12 5.20 -12.94
C ILE A 238 -14.46 6.67 -13.22
N THR A 239 -15.57 7.18 -12.63
CA THR A 239 -15.92 8.60 -12.70
C THR A 239 -14.85 9.48 -12.07
N GLY A 240 -14.32 9.07 -10.90
CA GLY A 240 -13.23 9.76 -10.25
C GLY A 240 -11.96 9.84 -11.11
N LEU A 241 -11.55 8.72 -11.77
CA LEU A 241 -10.40 8.71 -12.68
C LEU A 241 -10.60 9.62 -13.90
N ALA A 242 -11.78 9.57 -14.53
CA ALA A 242 -12.10 10.44 -15.66
C ALA A 242 -12.10 11.92 -15.24
N LEU A 243 -12.69 12.26 -14.10
CA LEU A 243 -12.65 13.61 -13.54
C LEU A 243 -11.20 14.06 -13.26
N LEU A 244 -10.37 13.20 -12.68
CA LEU A 244 -8.96 13.49 -12.44
C LEU A 244 -8.19 13.81 -13.73
N ALA A 245 -8.50 13.14 -14.84
CA ALA A 245 -7.88 13.44 -16.13
C ALA A 245 -8.19 14.88 -16.59
N PHE A 246 -9.42 15.36 -16.40
CA PHE A 246 -9.76 16.76 -16.70
C PHE A 246 -9.09 17.73 -15.73
N LEU A 247 -9.18 17.47 -14.42
CA LEU A 247 -8.57 18.30 -13.39
C LEU A 247 -7.05 18.38 -13.53
N SER A 248 -6.40 17.29 -13.96
CA SER A 248 -4.95 17.26 -14.22
C SER A 248 -4.56 18.24 -15.33
N GLY A 249 -5.41 18.43 -16.34
CA GLY A 249 -5.25 19.43 -17.39
C GLY A 249 -5.58 20.87 -16.96
N GLY A 250 -5.90 21.09 -15.67
CA GLY A 250 -6.24 22.41 -15.14
C GLY A 250 -7.67 22.87 -15.46
N ASN A 251 -8.53 21.94 -15.91
CA ASN A 251 -9.92 22.27 -16.20
C ASN A 251 -10.71 22.36 -14.89
N CYS A 252 -11.36 23.51 -14.66
CA CYS A 252 -12.13 23.78 -13.47
C CYS A 252 -13.65 23.80 -13.80
N PRO A 253 -14.53 23.59 -12.83
CA PRO A 253 -15.95 23.83 -13.05
C PRO A 253 -16.21 25.31 -13.33
N GLY A 254 -17.09 25.60 -14.27
CA GLY A 254 -17.49 26.95 -14.65
C GLY A 254 -16.94 27.44 -16.00
N ASP A 255 -17.27 28.65 -16.39
CA ASP A 255 -17.20 29.17 -17.75
C ASP A 255 -15.82 29.45 -18.36
N ARG A 256 -14.74 29.23 -17.61
CA ARG A 256 -13.40 29.66 -18.02
C ARG A 256 -12.53 28.55 -18.62
N SER A 257 -12.97 27.31 -18.59
CA SER A 257 -12.23 26.19 -19.18
C SER A 257 -13.04 25.50 -20.28
N GLU A 258 -12.35 24.97 -21.30
CA GLU A 258 -12.95 24.25 -22.43
C GLU A 258 -13.88 23.09 -21.98
N TYR A 259 -13.55 22.48 -20.81
CA TYR A 259 -14.28 21.32 -20.26
C TYR A 259 -15.01 21.62 -18.94
N GLY A 260 -15.27 22.90 -18.62
CA GLY A 260 -15.89 23.31 -17.35
C GLY A 260 -17.21 22.62 -17.06
N ASP A 261 -18.08 22.49 -18.07
CA ASP A 261 -19.37 21.79 -17.95
C ASP A 261 -19.18 20.29 -17.67
N VAL A 262 -18.22 19.64 -18.31
CA VAL A 262 -17.91 18.21 -18.11
C VAL A 262 -17.48 17.98 -16.67
N VAL A 263 -16.58 18.81 -16.17
CA VAL A 263 -16.09 18.79 -14.79
C VAL A 263 -17.22 19.06 -13.80
N GLY A 264 -18.03 20.09 -14.06
CA GLY A 264 -19.18 20.46 -13.21
C GLY A 264 -20.19 19.32 -13.06
N ARG A 265 -20.56 18.67 -14.18
CA ARG A 265 -21.47 17.52 -14.16
C ARG A 265 -20.87 16.32 -13.41
N ALA A 266 -19.58 16.05 -13.59
CA ALA A 266 -18.92 14.95 -12.90
C ALA A 266 -18.85 15.15 -11.37
N ILE A 267 -18.56 16.38 -10.94
CA ILE A 267 -18.59 16.76 -9.52
C ILE A 267 -20.00 16.58 -8.96
N ASN A 268 -21.01 17.11 -9.62
CA ASN A 268 -22.41 17.00 -9.17
C ASN A 268 -22.85 15.53 -9.12
N HIS A 269 -22.44 14.70 -10.08
CA HIS A 269 -22.71 13.26 -10.05
C HIS A 269 -22.09 12.59 -8.82
N LEU A 270 -20.81 12.84 -8.53
CA LEU A 270 -20.16 12.28 -7.34
C LEU A 270 -20.83 12.73 -6.05
N LEU A 271 -21.20 14.02 -5.94
CA LEU A 271 -21.94 14.53 -4.77
C LEU A 271 -23.29 13.84 -4.61
N ALA A 272 -24.02 13.63 -5.71
CA ALA A 272 -25.35 13.00 -5.71
C ALA A 272 -25.31 11.52 -5.28
N ILE A 273 -24.23 10.79 -5.59
CA ILE A 273 -24.08 9.38 -5.24
C ILE A 273 -23.37 9.15 -3.91
N GLN A 274 -22.91 10.19 -3.22
CA GLN A 274 -22.27 10.04 -1.92
C GLN A 274 -23.28 9.59 -0.87
N HIS A 275 -23.00 8.47 -0.22
CA HIS A 275 -23.79 7.98 0.91
C HIS A 275 -23.67 8.94 2.12
N PRO A 276 -24.69 9.05 3.01
CA PRO A 276 -24.62 9.89 4.22
C PRO A 276 -23.41 9.59 5.12
N SER A 277 -22.90 8.36 5.14
CA SER A 277 -21.66 7.99 5.85
C SER A 277 -20.37 8.56 5.23
N GLY A 278 -20.45 9.29 4.12
CA GLY A 278 -19.33 9.81 3.36
C GLY A 278 -18.80 8.88 2.28
N ARG A 279 -19.25 7.63 2.23
CA ARG A 279 -18.76 6.62 1.29
C ARG A 279 -19.22 6.93 -0.15
N PHE A 280 -18.33 6.64 -1.11
CA PHE A 280 -18.64 6.57 -2.54
C PHE A 280 -18.73 5.11 -2.99
N GLY A 281 -19.80 4.77 -3.68
CA GLY A 281 -20.08 3.40 -4.11
C GLY A 281 -20.83 2.55 -3.09
N GLY A 282 -21.43 1.46 -3.56
CA GLY A 282 -22.11 0.47 -2.75
C GLY A 282 -21.12 -0.51 -2.08
N PRO A 283 -21.62 -1.41 -1.21
CA PRO A 283 -20.82 -2.51 -0.66
C PRO A 283 -20.44 -3.46 -1.81
N SER A 284 -19.23 -3.33 -2.30
CA SER A 284 -18.66 -4.15 -3.36
C SER A 284 -17.26 -4.57 -2.96
N GLY A 285 -16.72 -5.61 -3.60
CA GLY A 285 -15.34 -6.03 -3.39
C GLY A 285 -14.30 -5.00 -3.79
N HIS A 286 -14.69 -3.79 -4.25
CA HIS A 286 -13.81 -2.69 -4.65
C HIS A 286 -14.21 -1.35 -4.02
N GLU A 287 -14.90 -1.40 -2.89
CA GLU A 287 -15.45 -0.23 -2.19
C GLU A 287 -14.39 0.85 -1.95
N MET A 288 -13.26 0.46 -1.34
CA MET A 288 -12.22 1.42 -0.96
C MET A 288 -11.46 1.99 -2.15
N TYR A 289 -11.39 1.28 -3.30
CA TYR A 289 -10.89 1.87 -4.54
C TYR A 289 -11.82 2.98 -5.04
N ASN A 290 -13.14 2.69 -5.14
CA ASN A 290 -14.12 3.68 -5.54
C ASN A 290 -14.06 4.92 -4.66
N HIS A 291 -14.04 4.67 -3.35
CA HIS A 291 -14.06 5.72 -2.34
C HIS A 291 -12.81 6.58 -2.38
N SER A 292 -11.63 5.97 -2.38
CA SER A 292 -10.36 6.71 -2.38
C SER A 292 -10.15 7.52 -3.65
N ILE A 293 -10.49 6.95 -4.82
CA ILE A 293 -10.33 7.64 -6.11
C ILE A 293 -11.33 8.80 -6.23
N ALA A 294 -12.61 8.61 -5.85
CA ALA A 294 -13.60 9.68 -5.85
C ALA A 294 -13.24 10.80 -4.88
N THR A 295 -12.76 10.46 -3.67
CA THR A 295 -12.28 11.43 -2.68
C THR A 295 -11.08 12.23 -3.21
N LEU A 296 -10.11 11.57 -3.86
CA LEU A 296 -8.97 12.23 -4.52
C LEU A 296 -9.44 13.24 -5.57
N ALA A 297 -10.39 12.84 -6.43
CA ALA A 297 -10.91 13.68 -7.48
C ALA A 297 -11.63 14.92 -6.92
N LEU A 298 -12.49 14.75 -5.92
CA LEU A 298 -13.18 15.87 -5.29
C LEU A 298 -12.21 16.79 -4.51
N ALA A 299 -11.17 16.23 -3.89
CA ALA A 299 -10.14 17.03 -3.23
C ALA A 299 -9.36 17.91 -4.22
N GLU A 300 -8.95 17.35 -5.37
CA GLU A 300 -8.31 18.13 -6.43
C GLU A 300 -9.27 19.17 -7.05
N ALA A 301 -10.55 18.82 -7.21
CA ALA A 301 -11.57 19.78 -7.66
C ALA A 301 -11.74 20.94 -6.67
N CYS A 302 -11.78 20.66 -5.36
CA CYS A 302 -11.86 21.68 -4.31
C CYS A 302 -10.65 22.63 -4.33
N ILE A 303 -9.44 22.12 -4.54
CA ILE A 303 -8.22 22.94 -4.64
C ILE A 303 -8.28 23.90 -5.84
N LEU A 304 -8.78 23.40 -6.98
CA LEU A 304 -8.80 24.16 -8.23
C LEU A 304 -9.92 25.19 -8.29
N SER A 305 -11.12 24.85 -7.77
CA SER A 305 -12.34 25.67 -7.93
C SER A 305 -12.64 26.55 -6.72
N GLU A 306 -12.09 26.26 -5.54
CA GLU A 306 -12.47 26.85 -4.26
C GLU A 306 -14.00 26.70 -3.96
N ASP A 307 -14.64 25.69 -4.55
CA ASP A 307 -16.06 25.43 -4.35
C ASP A 307 -16.34 24.94 -2.91
N MET A 308 -16.90 25.80 -2.10
CA MET A 308 -17.21 25.51 -0.70
C MET A 308 -18.23 24.39 -0.51
N ARG A 309 -19.03 24.05 -1.53
CA ARG A 309 -19.97 22.92 -1.48
C ARG A 309 -19.25 21.57 -1.35
N LEU A 310 -17.98 21.51 -1.73
CA LEU A 310 -17.18 20.29 -1.67
C LEU A 310 -16.63 20.02 -0.26
N ARG A 311 -16.60 21.02 0.62
CA ARG A 311 -15.92 20.92 1.91
C ARG A 311 -16.51 19.83 2.81
N GLU A 312 -17.81 19.93 3.10
CA GLU A 312 -18.51 18.97 3.97
C GLU A 312 -18.53 17.54 3.39
N PRO A 313 -18.82 17.31 2.09
CA PRO A 313 -18.68 16.00 1.46
C PRO A 313 -17.27 15.42 1.60
N LEU A 314 -16.21 16.24 1.45
CA LEU A 314 -14.84 15.81 1.62
C LEU A 314 -14.50 15.45 3.08
N GLU A 315 -14.97 16.24 4.06
CA GLU A 315 -14.81 15.94 5.48
C GLU A 315 -15.42 14.57 5.83
N ARG A 316 -16.62 14.28 5.34
CA ARG A 316 -17.26 12.96 5.50
C ARG A 316 -16.47 11.87 4.82
N ALA A 317 -15.96 12.11 3.61
CA ALA A 317 -15.17 11.14 2.87
C ALA A 317 -13.83 10.82 3.58
N VAL A 318 -13.12 11.82 4.05
CA VAL A 318 -11.86 11.66 4.83
C VAL A 318 -12.12 10.88 6.11
N LYS A 319 -13.22 11.19 6.82
CA LYS A 319 -13.63 10.45 8.03
C LYS A 319 -13.88 8.97 7.71
N HIS A 320 -14.48 8.66 6.56
CA HIS A 320 -14.70 7.27 6.14
C HIS A 320 -13.38 6.56 5.86
N ILE A 321 -12.42 7.20 5.14
CA ILE A 321 -11.06 6.64 4.93
C ILE A 321 -10.39 6.39 6.29
N ALA A 322 -10.42 7.35 7.20
CA ALA A 322 -9.79 7.23 8.52
C ALA A 322 -10.37 6.05 9.33
N ASN A 323 -11.70 5.89 9.32
CA ASN A 323 -12.38 4.81 10.03
C ASN A 323 -12.12 3.42 9.43
N ALA A 324 -11.88 3.35 8.12
CA ALA A 324 -11.59 2.10 7.39
C ALA A 324 -10.14 1.64 7.52
N GLN A 325 -9.24 2.45 8.11
CA GLN A 325 -7.83 2.10 8.28
C GLN A 325 -7.68 0.83 9.12
N GLN A 326 -6.95 -0.14 8.60
CA GLN A 326 -6.68 -1.40 9.27
C GLN A 326 -5.74 -1.20 10.48
N PRO A 327 -5.75 -2.10 11.48
CA PRO A 327 -4.84 -2.02 12.63
C PRO A 327 -3.36 -1.91 12.22
N GLY A 328 -2.97 -2.54 11.12
CA GLY A 328 -1.62 -2.45 10.56
C GLY A 328 -1.33 -1.17 9.78
N GLY A 329 -2.20 -0.17 9.76
CA GLY A 329 -1.96 1.15 9.18
C GLY A 329 -2.24 1.29 7.69
N GLY A 330 -2.47 0.20 6.97
CA GLY A 330 -2.91 0.22 5.57
C GLY A 330 -4.43 0.17 5.45
N TRP A 331 -4.91 -0.12 4.24
CA TRP A 331 -6.33 -0.35 3.94
C TRP A 331 -6.52 -1.67 3.22
N ASP A 332 -7.74 -2.19 3.23
CA ASP A 332 -8.18 -3.34 2.44
C ASP A 332 -9.21 -2.91 1.40
N TYR A 333 -9.70 -3.82 0.58
CA TYR A 333 -10.66 -3.56 -0.50
C TYR A 333 -12.01 -3.03 -0.03
N THR A 334 -12.37 -3.33 1.21
CA THR A 334 -13.61 -2.87 1.86
C THR A 334 -13.30 -2.06 3.11
N SER A 335 -14.28 -1.31 3.60
CA SER A 335 -14.14 -0.54 4.85
C SER A 335 -14.19 -1.40 6.12
N VAL A 336 -14.43 -2.70 5.98
CA VAL A 336 -14.44 -3.64 7.12
C VAL A 336 -13.01 -3.84 7.62
N ARG A 337 -12.83 -3.81 8.94
CA ARG A 337 -11.53 -4.07 9.58
C ARG A 337 -11.25 -5.56 9.65
N THR A 338 -10.69 -6.09 8.58
CA THR A 338 -10.31 -7.51 8.43
C THR A 338 -8.95 -7.83 9.07
N GLY A 339 -8.17 -6.82 9.41
CA GLY A 339 -6.76 -6.95 9.80
C GLY A 339 -5.81 -7.03 8.60
N ARG A 340 -6.31 -7.26 7.39
CA ARG A 340 -5.50 -7.34 6.18
C ARG A 340 -5.13 -5.94 5.68
N ASN A 341 -3.86 -5.75 5.37
CA ASN A 341 -3.34 -4.53 4.77
C ASN A 341 -2.90 -4.81 3.33
N ASP A 342 -3.50 -4.10 2.39
CA ASP A 342 -3.21 -4.20 0.96
C ASP A 342 -2.51 -2.92 0.49
N THR A 343 -1.27 -3.06 0.00
CA THR A 343 -0.45 -1.92 -0.44
C THR A 343 -1.05 -1.19 -1.63
N SER A 344 -1.74 -1.90 -2.52
CA SER A 344 -2.26 -1.29 -3.74
C SER A 344 -3.39 -0.29 -3.46
N ILE A 345 -4.32 -0.62 -2.60
CA ILE A 345 -5.37 0.31 -2.19
C ILE A 345 -4.84 1.40 -1.25
N THR A 346 -3.87 1.06 -0.40
CA THR A 346 -3.20 2.01 0.50
C THR A 346 -2.61 3.19 -0.28
N GLY A 347 -2.06 2.96 -1.48
CA GLY A 347 -1.55 4.03 -2.33
C GLY A 347 -2.60 5.08 -2.71
N PHE A 348 -3.81 4.67 -3.14
CA PHE A 348 -4.89 5.63 -3.44
C PHE A 348 -5.41 6.34 -2.19
N ALA A 349 -5.52 5.64 -1.06
CA ALA A 349 -5.91 6.27 0.20
C ALA A 349 -4.92 7.37 0.62
N VAL A 350 -3.61 7.13 0.51
CA VAL A 350 -2.55 8.13 0.76
C VAL A 350 -2.69 9.34 -0.16
N MET A 351 -2.91 9.11 -1.46
CA MET A 351 -3.09 10.20 -2.43
C MET A 351 -4.34 11.04 -2.10
N ALA A 352 -5.45 10.38 -1.75
CA ALA A 352 -6.70 11.03 -1.38
C ALA A 352 -6.55 11.88 -0.12
N LEU A 353 -5.95 11.34 0.94
CA LEU A 353 -5.71 12.05 2.19
C LEU A 353 -4.76 13.23 2.01
N LYS A 354 -3.70 13.05 1.19
CA LYS A 354 -2.80 14.16 0.86
C LYS A 354 -3.50 15.29 0.14
N SER A 355 -4.30 14.99 -0.90
CA SER A 355 -5.02 16.01 -1.65
C SER A 355 -6.12 16.67 -0.81
N ALA A 356 -6.80 15.90 0.06
CA ALA A 356 -7.77 16.45 1.02
C ALA A 356 -7.10 17.43 1.99
N HIS A 357 -5.93 17.09 2.52
CA HIS A 357 -5.16 18.00 3.36
C HIS A 357 -4.74 19.26 2.59
N ALA A 358 -4.30 19.13 1.33
CA ALA A 358 -4.00 20.27 0.47
C ALA A 358 -5.25 21.14 0.21
N ALA A 359 -6.45 20.55 0.19
CA ALA A 359 -7.73 21.25 0.17
C ALA A 359 -8.13 21.85 1.54
N ARG A 360 -7.24 21.82 2.54
CA ARG A 360 -7.47 22.29 3.93
C ARG A 360 -8.57 21.51 4.67
N ILE A 361 -8.77 20.24 4.32
CA ILE A 361 -9.57 19.31 5.09
C ILE A 361 -8.69 18.67 6.16
N GLU A 362 -9.20 18.60 7.38
CA GLU A 362 -8.48 17.97 8.49
C GLU A 362 -8.35 16.46 8.25
N VAL A 363 -7.11 15.97 8.31
CA VAL A 363 -6.77 14.55 8.29
C VAL A 363 -6.19 14.19 9.64
N PRO A 364 -6.76 13.22 10.37
CA PRO A 364 -6.24 12.84 11.67
C PRO A 364 -4.79 12.35 11.55
N TRP A 365 -3.88 12.99 12.25
CA TRP A 365 -2.43 12.72 12.17
C TRP A 365 -2.06 11.26 12.43
N MET A 366 -2.82 10.59 13.31
CA MET A 366 -2.63 9.15 13.58
C MET A 366 -2.82 8.27 12.34
N VAL A 367 -3.72 8.66 11.43
CA VAL A 367 -3.92 7.95 10.17
C VAL A 367 -2.66 8.02 9.31
N THR A 368 -2.07 9.20 9.21
CA THR A 368 -0.82 9.42 8.48
C THR A 368 0.35 8.67 9.13
N TYR A 369 0.43 8.70 10.46
CA TYR A 369 1.48 7.99 11.19
C TYR A 369 1.43 6.48 10.94
N ARG A 370 0.27 5.85 11.12
CA ARG A 370 0.10 4.41 10.90
C ARG A 370 0.41 3.96 9.48
N VAL A 371 0.09 4.78 8.49
CA VAL A 371 0.42 4.41 7.10
C VAL A 371 1.92 4.48 6.83
N ILE A 372 2.65 5.34 7.52
CA ILE A 372 4.11 5.36 7.47
C ILE A 372 4.65 4.01 7.99
N GLU A 373 4.21 3.57 9.17
CA GLU A 373 4.61 2.28 9.73
C GLU A 373 4.21 1.09 8.85
N HIS A 374 3.04 1.18 8.20
CA HIS A 374 2.65 0.19 7.20
C HIS A 374 3.71 0.05 6.11
N PHE A 375 4.15 1.15 5.49
CA PHE A 375 5.16 1.07 4.43
C PHE A 375 6.52 0.60 4.93
N ASP A 376 6.93 0.96 6.15
CA ASP A 376 8.18 0.47 6.74
C ASP A 376 8.14 -1.06 6.91
N ARG A 377 7.03 -1.59 7.42
CA ARG A 377 6.82 -3.02 7.61
C ARG A 377 6.66 -3.79 6.30
N MET A 378 6.01 -3.18 5.29
CA MET A 378 5.76 -3.82 3.99
C MET A 378 6.94 -3.75 3.03
N THR A 379 8.04 -3.11 3.40
CA THR A 379 9.22 -2.96 2.55
C THR A 379 10.35 -3.85 3.00
N LYS A 380 10.86 -4.66 2.07
CA LYS A 380 12.03 -5.51 2.29
C LYS A 380 13.32 -4.69 2.27
N PRO A 381 14.42 -5.18 2.85
CA PRO A 381 15.71 -4.48 2.86
C PRO A 381 16.27 -4.11 1.47
N ASN A 382 15.88 -4.85 0.43
CA ASN A 382 16.28 -4.58 -0.96
C ASN A 382 15.43 -3.51 -1.65
N GLY A 383 14.41 -2.94 -0.98
CA GLY A 383 13.51 -1.92 -1.53
C GLY A 383 12.21 -2.47 -2.14
N GLU A 384 12.08 -3.78 -2.30
CA GLU A 384 10.83 -4.40 -2.74
C GLU A 384 9.71 -4.15 -1.72
N VAL A 385 8.49 -3.94 -2.21
CA VAL A 385 7.30 -3.72 -1.39
C VAL A 385 6.33 -4.87 -1.56
N ILE A 386 5.86 -5.42 -0.44
CA ILE A 386 4.91 -6.55 -0.42
C ILE A 386 3.51 -6.04 -0.72
N TYR A 387 2.74 -6.89 -1.44
CA TYR A 387 1.36 -6.59 -1.84
C TYR A 387 0.40 -6.63 -0.64
N ALA A 388 0.45 -7.68 0.17
CA ALA A 388 -0.41 -7.85 1.34
C ALA A 388 0.31 -8.59 2.47
N ASP A 389 -0.03 -8.28 3.72
CA ASP A 389 0.55 -8.91 4.91
C ASP A 389 -0.11 -10.24 5.27
N ILE A 390 -1.41 -10.38 5.04
CA ILE A 390 -2.16 -11.63 5.26
C ILE A 390 -3.14 -11.88 4.10
N GLY A 391 -3.61 -13.10 3.96
CA GLY A 391 -4.62 -13.48 2.97
C GLY A 391 -4.09 -13.55 1.54
N VAL A 392 -4.95 -13.25 0.57
CA VAL A 392 -4.61 -13.35 -0.85
C VAL A 392 -3.49 -12.36 -1.22
N GLY A 393 -2.43 -12.88 -1.82
CA GLY A 393 -1.28 -12.07 -2.26
C GLY A 393 -0.24 -11.83 -1.18
N THR A 394 -0.35 -12.48 0.00
CA THR A 394 0.63 -12.38 1.10
C THR A 394 2.06 -12.61 0.58
N GLY A 395 2.97 -11.72 0.97
CA GLY A 395 4.38 -11.82 0.64
C GLY A 395 4.75 -11.58 -0.82
N ARG A 396 3.78 -11.45 -1.74
CA ARG A 396 4.07 -11.08 -3.13
C ARG A 396 4.68 -9.69 -3.19
N ALA A 397 5.71 -9.53 -3.99
CA ALA A 397 6.30 -8.24 -4.32
C ALA A 397 6.26 -8.07 -5.85
N GLY A 398 6.33 -6.83 -6.31
CA GLY A 398 6.36 -6.53 -7.74
C GLY A 398 6.52 -5.04 -7.99
N GLN A 399 6.86 -4.69 -9.23
CA GLN A 399 7.18 -3.32 -9.65
C GLN A 399 6.04 -2.33 -9.31
N GLY A 400 4.77 -2.76 -9.48
CA GLY A 400 3.61 -1.93 -9.12
C GLY A 400 3.61 -1.54 -7.65
N MET A 401 3.93 -2.47 -6.75
CA MET A 401 3.99 -2.19 -5.31
C MET A 401 5.19 -1.34 -4.94
N VAL A 402 6.33 -1.54 -5.60
CA VAL A 402 7.51 -0.67 -5.46
C VAL A 402 7.16 0.77 -5.86
N ALA A 403 6.46 0.96 -6.98
CA ALA A 403 6.02 2.28 -7.42
C ALA A 403 5.05 2.93 -6.43
N VAL A 404 4.07 2.18 -5.90
CA VAL A 404 3.15 2.64 -4.85
C VAL A 404 3.90 3.05 -3.59
N GLY A 405 4.84 2.22 -3.15
CA GLY A 405 5.66 2.50 -1.97
C GLY A 405 6.51 3.76 -2.14
N ALA A 406 7.11 3.95 -3.31
CA ALA A 406 7.90 5.13 -3.63
C ALA A 406 7.04 6.41 -3.61
N VAL A 407 5.91 6.43 -4.33
CA VAL A 407 4.98 7.59 -4.34
C VAL A 407 4.46 7.89 -2.94
N SER A 408 4.04 6.86 -2.20
CA SER A 408 3.51 7.04 -0.87
C SER A 408 4.55 7.64 0.08
N ARG A 409 5.80 7.18 0.05
CA ARG A 409 6.89 7.76 0.83
C ARG A 409 7.17 9.20 0.44
N GLN A 410 7.27 9.49 -0.86
CA GLN A 410 7.46 10.85 -1.35
C GLN A 410 6.33 11.77 -0.85
N PHE A 411 5.08 11.31 -0.92
CA PHE A 411 3.91 12.06 -0.47
C PHE A 411 3.84 12.22 1.05
N LEU A 412 4.40 11.28 1.78
CA LEU A 412 4.53 11.32 3.23
C LEU A 412 5.82 12.04 3.69
N GLY A 413 6.65 12.52 2.76
CA GLY A 413 7.77 13.44 3.01
C GLY A 413 9.11 12.79 3.25
N TRP A 414 9.34 11.57 2.78
CA TRP A 414 10.69 11.03 2.74
C TRP A 414 11.56 11.86 1.80
N PRO A 415 12.84 12.11 2.17
CA PRO A 415 13.81 12.69 1.26
C PRO A 415 13.96 11.81 0.01
N VAL A 416 14.01 12.45 -1.18
CA VAL A 416 14.18 11.70 -2.44
C VAL A 416 15.50 10.93 -2.50
N GLU A 417 16.50 11.34 -1.73
CA GLU A 417 17.80 10.70 -1.60
C GLU A 417 17.86 9.62 -0.52
N SER A 418 16.75 9.33 0.18
CA SER A 418 16.74 8.28 1.21
C SER A 418 17.11 6.92 0.60
N ASP A 419 17.79 6.07 1.38
CA ASP A 419 18.30 4.77 0.90
C ASP A 419 17.18 3.89 0.33
N VAL A 420 16.03 3.86 1.00
CA VAL A 420 14.87 3.08 0.55
C VAL A 420 14.34 3.58 -0.80
N LEU A 421 14.24 4.91 -1.00
CA LEU A 421 13.76 5.48 -2.26
C LEU A 421 14.77 5.28 -3.39
N ARG A 422 16.07 5.42 -3.12
CA ARG A 422 17.10 5.10 -4.13
C ARG A 422 17.00 3.66 -4.62
N LYS A 423 16.85 2.68 -3.70
CA LYS A 423 16.64 1.27 -4.07
C LYS A 423 15.37 1.08 -4.90
N GLN A 424 14.28 1.76 -4.54
CA GLN A 424 13.03 1.68 -5.28
C GLN A 424 13.15 2.29 -6.68
N TYR A 425 13.79 3.44 -6.84
CA TYR A 425 14.05 4.03 -8.17
C TYR A 425 14.94 3.14 -9.04
N ALA A 426 15.96 2.49 -8.45
CA ALA A 426 16.80 1.56 -9.18
C ALA A 426 16.00 0.35 -9.70
N ILE A 427 15.08 -0.20 -8.89
CA ILE A 427 14.17 -1.28 -9.33
C ILE A 427 13.28 -0.78 -10.49
N LEU A 428 12.68 0.40 -10.36
CA LEU A 428 11.79 0.95 -11.39
C LEU A 428 12.55 1.24 -12.70
N ALA A 429 13.79 1.72 -12.61
CA ALA A 429 14.64 1.99 -13.79
C ALA A 429 15.00 0.72 -14.57
N GLN A 430 14.98 -0.45 -13.94
CA GLN A 430 15.20 -1.75 -14.61
C GLN A 430 13.95 -2.27 -15.32
N HIS A 431 12.78 -1.70 -15.05
CA HIS A 431 11.48 -2.19 -15.53
C HIS A 431 10.69 -1.05 -16.21
N LEU A 432 11.28 -0.50 -17.26
CA LEU A 432 10.69 0.64 -17.99
C LEU A 432 9.38 0.27 -18.70
N PRO A 433 8.47 1.24 -18.89
CA PRO A 433 7.22 1.01 -19.61
C PRO A 433 7.43 0.48 -21.03
N GLN A 434 6.75 -0.58 -21.40
CA GLN A 434 6.73 -1.18 -22.73
C GLN A 434 5.31 -1.66 -23.05
N TRP A 435 4.79 -1.33 -24.23
CA TRP A 435 3.41 -1.68 -24.60
C TRP A 435 3.17 -3.19 -24.67
N GLU A 436 4.15 -3.93 -25.10
CA GLU A 436 4.13 -5.40 -25.25
C GLU A 436 3.92 -6.11 -23.91
N MET A 437 4.32 -5.49 -22.80
CA MET A 437 4.12 -6.02 -21.45
C MET A 437 2.65 -6.13 -21.05
N LEU A 438 1.75 -5.39 -21.69
CA LEU A 438 0.31 -5.48 -21.44
C LEU A 438 -0.28 -6.86 -21.74
N SER A 439 0.28 -7.56 -22.71
CA SER A 439 -0.20 -8.88 -23.16
C SER A 439 0.48 -10.05 -22.45
N VAL A 440 1.65 -9.84 -21.86
CA VAL A 440 2.52 -10.92 -21.34
C VAL A 440 2.45 -11.04 -19.82
N ASN A 441 2.28 -9.92 -19.12
CA ASN A 441 2.27 -9.90 -17.67
C ASN A 441 0.86 -9.95 -17.09
N ASN A 442 0.61 -10.92 -16.20
CA ASN A 442 -0.59 -10.96 -15.35
C ASN A 442 -0.65 -9.81 -14.32
N PHE A 443 0.22 -8.82 -14.44
CA PHE A 443 0.31 -7.70 -13.52
C PHE A 443 -0.40 -6.48 -14.08
N HIS A 444 -0.84 -5.62 -13.19
CA HIS A 444 -1.60 -4.40 -13.47
C HIS A 444 -0.67 -3.33 -14.08
N THR A 445 -0.36 -3.47 -15.35
CA THR A 445 0.73 -2.74 -16.03
C THR A 445 0.44 -1.24 -16.15
N MET A 446 -0.78 -0.85 -16.51
CA MET A 446 -1.14 0.60 -16.57
C MET A 446 -1.21 1.22 -15.17
N TYR A 447 -1.63 0.46 -14.16
CA TYR A 447 -1.55 0.84 -12.77
C TYR A 447 -0.10 1.09 -12.34
N TYR A 448 0.81 0.19 -12.73
CA TYR A 448 2.24 0.32 -12.51
C TYR A 448 2.80 1.58 -13.19
N TRP A 449 2.47 1.82 -14.46
CA TRP A 449 2.93 3.01 -15.17
C TRP A 449 2.46 4.30 -14.50
N TYR A 450 1.22 4.35 -14.01
CA TYR A 450 0.69 5.52 -13.31
C TYR A 450 1.52 5.87 -12.07
N TYR A 451 1.71 4.91 -11.16
CA TYR A 451 2.50 5.15 -9.96
C TYR A 451 3.99 5.32 -10.26
N GLY A 452 4.52 4.56 -11.20
CA GLY A 452 5.91 4.68 -11.66
C GLY A 452 6.20 6.05 -12.26
N THR A 453 5.28 6.61 -13.06
CA THR A 453 5.39 7.95 -13.61
C THR A 453 5.44 9.01 -12.51
N LEU A 454 4.56 8.92 -11.52
CA LEU A 454 4.58 9.81 -10.36
C LEU A 454 5.90 9.70 -9.58
N ALA A 455 6.34 8.47 -9.28
CA ALA A 455 7.56 8.22 -8.51
C ALA A 455 8.82 8.75 -9.22
N MET A 456 8.96 8.42 -10.50
CA MET A 456 10.15 8.76 -11.29
C MET A 456 10.20 10.25 -11.64
N PHE A 457 9.04 10.90 -11.83
CA PHE A 457 8.96 12.35 -12.01
C PHE A 457 9.44 13.10 -10.76
N GLN A 458 8.99 12.65 -9.58
CA GLN A 458 9.44 13.22 -8.31
C GLN A 458 10.91 12.92 -8.01
N ALA A 459 11.44 11.77 -8.43
CA ALA A 459 12.86 11.45 -8.33
C ALA A 459 13.72 12.40 -9.18
N GLY A 460 13.22 12.84 -10.34
CA GLY A 460 13.88 13.79 -11.23
C GLY A 460 15.15 13.25 -11.89
N GLY A 461 15.91 14.17 -12.53
CA GLY A 461 17.20 13.87 -13.14
C GLY A 461 17.16 12.68 -14.09
N LYS A 462 18.20 11.86 -14.07
CA LYS A 462 18.36 10.69 -14.97
C LYS A 462 17.24 9.65 -14.82
N TYR A 463 16.67 9.47 -13.63
CA TYR A 463 15.55 8.55 -13.43
C TYR A 463 14.32 8.99 -14.22
N TRP A 464 14.01 10.28 -14.16
CA TRP A 464 12.90 10.85 -14.93
C TRP A 464 13.17 10.84 -16.44
N GLU A 465 14.34 11.23 -16.87
CA GLU A 465 14.74 11.23 -18.30
C GLU A 465 14.56 9.86 -18.92
N LEU A 466 15.05 8.80 -18.23
CA LEU A 466 14.94 7.41 -18.67
C LEU A 466 13.47 6.95 -18.75
N TRP A 467 12.69 7.23 -17.72
CA TRP A 467 11.29 6.86 -17.65
C TRP A 467 10.45 7.56 -18.72
N ASN A 468 10.62 8.88 -18.84
CA ASN A 468 9.87 9.71 -19.77
C ASN A 468 10.17 9.33 -21.23
N ALA A 469 11.42 9.07 -21.58
CA ALA A 469 11.82 8.62 -22.92
C ALA A 469 11.15 7.30 -23.31
N SER A 470 10.94 6.39 -22.36
CA SER A 470 10.27 5.13 -22.62
C SER A 470 8.73 5.29 -22.69
N LEU A 471 8.13 6.05 -21.79
CA LEU A 471 6.68 6.15 -21.62
C LEU A 471 6.01 7.04 -22.67
N ARG A 472 6.48 8.28 -22.83
CA ARG A 472 5.81 9.32 -23.61
C ARG A 472 5.53 8.87 -25.03
N ASP A 473 6.57 8.51 -25.77
CA ASP A 473 6.46 8.18 -27.18
C ASP A 473 5.73 6.86 -27.40
N MET A 474 5.84 5.93 -26.46
CA MET A 474 5.08 4.71 -26.46
C MET A 474 3.57 4.99 -26.34
N LEU A 475 3.14 5.84 -25.42
CA LEU A 475 1.74 6.20 -25.26
C LEU A 475 1.20 6.90 -26.51
N ILE A 476 1.93 7.86 -27.08
CA ILE A 476 1.52 8.59 -28.30
C ILE A 476 1.33 7.64 -29.48
N ARG A 477 2.26 6.69 -29.69
CA ARG A 477 2.17 5.72 -30.79
C ARG A 477 0.97 4.78 -30.65
N ASN A 478 0.60 4.39 -29.43
CA ASN A 478 -0.47 3.44 -29.16
C ASN A 478 -1.84 4.08 -28.90
N GLN A 479 -1.96 5.40 -28.98
CA GLN A 479 -3.25 6.08 -28.91
C GLN A 479 -4.04 5.85 -30.20
N ARG A 480 -5.34 5.53 -30.09
CA ARG A 480 -6.23 5.34 -31.23
C ARG A 480 -6.40 6.62 -32.04
N LYS A 481 -6.29 6.51 -33.35
CA LYS A 481 -6.36 7.64 -34.31
C LYS A 481 -7.66 7.70 -35.10
N ASP A 482 -8.48 6.66 -35.03
CA ASP A 482 -9.63 6.41 -35.91
C ASP A 482 -10.93 6.07 -35.17
N GLY A 483 -12.04 6.25 -35.86
CA GLY A 483 -13.39 5.92 -35.41
C GLY A 483 -13.82 6.63 -34.13
N CYS A 484 -14.86 6.11 -33.48
CA CYS A 484 -15.34 6.61 -32.19
C CYS A 484 -14.28 6.49 -31.08
N ALA A 485 -13.36 5.53 -31.20
CA ALA A 485 -12.30 5.29 -30.23
C ALA A 485 -11.12 6.30 -30.33
N ARG A 486 -11.12 7.19 -31.33
CA ARG A 486 -10.05 8.17 -31.53
C ARG A 486 -9.80 8.98 -30.25
N GLY A 487 -8.53 9.08 -29.85
CA GLY A 487 -8.07 9.73 -28.63
C GLY A 487 -7.96 8.82 -27.41
N SER A 488 -8.55 7.62 -27.46
CA SER A 488 -8.47 6.66 -26.35
C SER A 488 -7.31 5.67 -26.49
N TRP A 489 -7.06 4.89 -25.44
CA TRP A 489 -6.19 3.72 -25.47
C TRP A 489 -7.00 2.45 -25.27
N ASP A 490 -6.62 1.41 -26.03
CA ASP A 490 -7.23 0.10 -25.88
C ASP A 490 -6.92 -0.48 -24.50
N PRO A 491 -7.91 -1.13 -23.84
CA PRO A 491 -7.68 -1.81 -22.56
C PRO A 491 -6.97 -3.15 -22.80
N ALA A 492 -5.74 -3.08 -23.31
CA ALA A 492 -4.94 -4.23 -23.74
C ALA A 492 -4.39 -5.05 -22.56
N GLU A 493 -4.40 -4.49 -21.36
CA GLU A 493 -3.95 -5.14 -20.14
C GLU A 493 -4.80 -6.40 -19.84
N MET A 494 -4.12 -7.52 -19.54
CA MET A 494 -4.77 -8.85 -19.53
C MET A 494 -5.93 -8.96 -18.53
N TRP A 495 -5.81 -8.42 -17.35
CA TRP A 495 -6.83 -8.54 -16.31
C TRP A 495 -7.52 -7.21 -16.02
N LEU A 496 -6.81 -6.23 -15.47
CA LEU A 496 -7.42 -4.98 -15.02
C LEU A 496 -7.94 -4.12 -16.19
N GLY A 497 -7.26 -4.13 -17.33
CA GLY A 497 -7.72 -3.45 -18.54
C GLY A 497 -9.06 -3.99 -19.02
N LYS A 498 -9.20 -5.32 -19.10
CA LYS A 498 -10.47 -5.97 -19.46
C LYS A 498 -11.55 -5.77 -18.38
N ALA A 499 -11.16 -5.74 -17.13
CA ALA A 499 -12.07 -5.59 -16.00
C ALA A 499 -12.61 -4.15 -15.85
N ALA A 500 -11.74 -3.14 -15.92
CA ALA A 500 -12.07 -1.73 -15.74
C ALA A 500 -12.35 -0.96 -17.05
N GLY A 501 -11.88 -1.48 -18.19
CA GLY A 501 -12.26 -1.05 -19.52
C GLY A 501 -11.57 0.21 -20.05
N ARG A 502 -12.06 0.70 -21.19
CA ARG A 502 -11.45 1.79 -21.98
C ARG A 502 -11.43 3.14 -21.25
N ILE A 503 -12.43 3.45 -20.42
CA ILE A 503 -12.42 4.68 -19.61
C ILE A 503 -11.21 4.68 -18.68
N TYR A 504 -10.97 3.56 -17.97
CA TYR A 504 -9.80 3.39 -17.11
C TYR A 504 -8.49 3.60 -17.89
N SER A 505 -8.30 2.86 -18.99
CA SER A 505 -7.07 2.94 -19.79
C SER A 505 -6.83 4.36 -20.30
N THR A 506 -7.89 5.05 -20.74
CA THR A 506 -7.78 6.41 -21.29
C THR A 506 -7.49 7.43 -20.21
N ALA A 507 -8.18 7.37 -19.07
CA ALA A 507 -7.95 8.30 -17.96
C ALA A 507 -6.54 8.15 -17.38
N MET A 508 -6.08 6.91 -17.16
CA MET A 508 -4.73 6.65 -16.62
C MET A 508 -3.63 7.15 -17.56
N ASN A 509 -3.73 6.88 -18.86
CA ASN A 509 -2.71 7.30 -19.82
C ASN A 509 -2.76 8.80 -20.12
N ALA A 510 -3.94 9.43 -20.09
CA ALA A 510 -4.04 10.90 -20.14
C ALA A 510 -3.31 11.54 -18.95
N MET A 511 -3.53 11.02 -17.73
CA MET A 511 -2.84 11.52 -16.53
C MET A 511 -1.32 11.26 -16.55
N ASN A 512 -0.87 10.18 -17.19
CA ASN A 512 0.56 9.92 -17.41
C ASN A 512 1.19 10.97 -18.32
N LEU A 513 0.52 11.37 -19.41
CA LEU A 513 0.99 12.43 -20.31
C LEU A 513 0.86 13.85 -19.71
N GLN A 514 0.04 14.03 -18.68
CA GLN A 514 -0.14 15.31 -17.98
C GLN A 514 0.79 15.48 -16.78
N ILE A 515 1.70 14.54 -16.54
CA ILE A 515 2.56 14.55 -15.36
C ILE A 515 3.39 15.83 -15.23
N TYR A 516 3.80 16.43 -16.34
CA TYR A 516 4.68 17.61 -16.41
C TYR A 516 4.17 18.81 -15.62
N TYR A 517 2.86 18.96 -15.50
CA TYR A 517 2.19 20.07 -14.80
C TYR A 517 1.20 19.60 -13.73
N ARG A 518 0.88 18.29 -13.65
CA ARG A 518 -0.07 17.77 -12.66
C ARG A 518 0.45 17.87 -11.23
N TYR A 519 1.69 17.44 -11.02
CA TYR A 519 2.36 17.54 -9.74
C TYR A 519 3.77 18.10 -9.98
N LEU A 520 3.94 19.41 -9.79
CA LEU A 520 5.27 19.99 -9.83
C LEU A 520 6.18 19.26 -8.81
N PRO A 521 7.47 19.08 -9.11
CA PRO A 521 8.40 18.44 -8.20
C PRO A 521 8.33 19.07 -6.82
N MET A 522 7.81 18.31 -5.85
CA MET A 522 7.55 18.80 -4.50
C MET A 522 8.84 18.96 -3.68
N TYR A 523 9.97 18.51 -4.22
CA TYR A 523 11.23 18.32 -3.51
C TYR A 523 12.43 18.91 -4.29
N GLN A 524 12.31 20.15 -4.79
CA GLN A 524 13.41 20.80 -5.49
C GLN A 524 14.58 21.22 -4.56
N GLU A 525 14.39 21.21 -3.23
CA GLU A 525 15.47 21.41 -2.28
C GLU A 525 15.62 20.15 -1.42
N ALA A 526 16.77 19.49 -1.50
CA ALA A 526 17.15 18.45 -0.57
C ALA A 526 17.01 19.01 0.87
N ALA A 527 16.34 18.25 1.77
CA ALA A 527 16.26 18.63 3.15
C ALA A 527 17.69 18.68 3.73
N SER A 528 18.20 19.85 4.04
CA SER A 528 19.47 19.98 4.76
C SER A 528 19.26 19.67 6.24
N LEU A 529 20.31 19.18 6.93
CA LEU A 529 20.24 18.95 8.37
C LEU A 529 19.77 20.21 9.12
N ASN A 530 20.29 21.39 8.75
CA ASN A 530 19.89 22.66 9.33
C ASN A 530 18.42 23.00 9.11
N SER A 531 17.87 22.69 7.92
CA SER A 531 16.44 22.91 7.64
C SER A 531 15.54 21.96 8.42
N VAL A 532 15.98 20.72 8.65
CA VAL A 532 15.25 19.74 9.48
C VAL A 532 15.29 20.12 10.95
N GLU A 533 16.43 20.55 11.46
CA GLU A 533 16.55 21.06 12.83
C GLU A 533 15.75 22.36 13.05
N ALA A 534 15.71 23.24 12.05
CA ALA A 534 14.85 24.42 12.08
C ALA A 534 13.37 24.02 12.11
N LEU A 535 12.98 22.98 11.37
CA LEU A 535 11.62 22.40 11.39
C LEU A 535 11.29 21.85 12.79
N LEU A 536 12.22 21.13 13.43
CA LEU A 536 12.03 20.59 14.76
C LEU A 536 11.80 21.71 15.78
N ARG A 537 12.59 22.80 15.73
CA ARG A 537 12.45 23.98 16.61
C ARG A 537 11.17 24.77 16.34
N ALA A 538 10.84 25.01 15.05
CA ALA A 538 9.67 25.81 14.66
C ALA A 538 8.33 25.12 14.95
N SER A 539 8.33 23.82 15.21
CA SER A 539 7.14 22.99 15.39
C SER A 539 6.84 22.65 16.85
N GLU A 540 7.32 23.44 17.80
CA GLU A 540 7.18 23.18 19.25
C GLU A 540 5.73 22.92 19.69
N THR A 541 4.75 23.42 18.96
CA THR A 541 3.32 23.24 19.27
C THR A 541 2.68 22.01 18.62
N GLN A 542 3.34 21.39 17.63
CA GLN A 542 2.74 20.34 16.78
C GLN A 542 3.55 19.03 16.82
N GLY A 543 3.02 18.02 17.53
CA GLY A 543 3.65 16.70 17.67
C GLY A 543 3.99 16.04 16.33
N GLU A 544 3.10 16.13 15.34
CA GLU A 544 3.28 15.56 14.02
C GLU A 544 4.50 16.11 13.27
N MET A 545 4.72 17.42 13.33
CA MET A 545 5.88 18.05 12.68
C MET A 545 7.19 17.64 13.34
N ARG A 546 7.17 17.47 14.66
CA ARG A 546 8.34 16.98 15.40
C ARG A 546 8.65 15.53 15.04
N ILE A 547 7.64 14.65 14.99
CA ILE A 547 7.79 13.26 14.55
C ILE A 547 8.44 13.20 13.17
N ARG A 548 7.97 14.03 12.24
CA ARG A 548 8.53 14.11 10.90
C ARG A 548 9.98 14.58 10.90
N ALA A 549 10.27 15.65 11.62
CA ALA A 549 11.64 16.16 11.76
C ALA A 549 12.57 15.09 12.32
N ILE A 550 12.13 14.31 13.32
CA ILE A 550 12.88 13.20 13.89
C ILE A 550 13.14 12.10 12.86
N ARG A 551 12.15 11.72 12.07
CA ARG A 551 12.33 10.72 10.99
C ARG A 551 13.33 11.19 9.94
N LEU A 552 13.27 12.45 9.54
CA LEU A 552 14.25 13.04 8.64
C LEU A 552 15.65 13.04 9.27
N LEU A 553 15.76 13.38 10.58
CA LEU A 553 17.03 13.32 11.30
C LEU A 553 17.62 11.92 11.35
N ALA A 554 16.80 10.88 11.37
CA ALA A 554 17.24 9.49 11.34
C ALA A 554 18.02 9.14 10.05
N GLU A 555 17.68 9.78 8.91
CA GLU A 555 18.36 9.59 7.62
C GLU A 555 19.73 10.27 7.53
N PHE A 556 19.99 11.30 8.37
CA PHE A 556 21.28 11.98 8.41
C PHE A 556 22.26 11.24 9.31
N GLN A 557 23.45 10.94 8.82
CA GLN A 557 24.54 10.39 9.62
C GLN A 557 25.34 11.50 10.31
N GLY A 558 26.01 11.16 11.40
CA GLY A 558 26.91 12.07 12.10
C GLY A 558 26.44 12.55 13.47
N GLN A 559 27.33 13.29 14.16
CA GLN A 559 27.17 13.67 15.57
C GLN A 559 26.05 14.69 15.79
N GLN A 560 25.86 15.62 14.85
CA GLN A 560 24.84 16.65 14.98
C GLN A 560 23.42 16.09 14.96
N SER A 561 23.12 15.21 14.00
CA SER A 561 21.81 14.54 13.96
C SER A 561 21.59 13.64 15.18
N ARG A 562 22.64 12.95 15.65
CA ARG A 562 22.58 12.16 16.87
C ARG A 562 22.24 13.04 18.09
N LYS A 563 22.87 14.22 18.24
CA LYS A 563 22.57 15.17 19.31
C LYS A 563 21.10 15.61 19.29
N SER A 564 20.55 15.87 18.12
CA SER A 564 19.14 16.26 17.96
C SER A 564 18.18 15.10 18.28
N LEU A 565 18.52 13.86 17.93
CA LEU A 565 17.76 12.67 18.31
C LEU A 565 17.78 12.43 19.83
N LEU A 566 18.95 12.57 20.47
CA LEU A 566 19.07 12.46 21.92
C LEU A 566 18.24 13.54 22.65
N ALA A 567 18.23 14.77 22.15
CA ALA A 567 17.38 15.84 22.71
C ALA A 567 15.90 15.49 22.59
N ALA A 568 15.48 14.86 21.48
CA ALA A 568 14.10 14.45 21.25
C ALA A 568 13.62 13.29 22.13
N LEU A 569 14.50 12.54 22.77
CA LEU A 569 14.12 11.56 23.82
C LEU A 569 13.44 12.21 25.02
N ASN A 570 13.62 13.52 25.22
CA ASN A 570 13.01 14.29 26.30
C ASN A 570 11.82 15.14 25.81
N ASP A 571 11.28 14.87 24.62
CA ASP A 571 10.12 15.59 24.11
C ASP A 571 8.90 15.36 25.01
N ARG A 572 8.02 16.38 25.09
CA ARG A 572 6.77 16.30 25.85
C ARG A 572 5.77 15.28 25.30
N ASP A 573 5.87 14.96 24.01
CA ASP A 573 5.00 14.03 23.30
C ASP A 573 5.62 12.63 23.29
N ASN A 574 4.90 11.65 23.86
CA ASN A 574 5.36 10.27 23.98
C ASN A 574 5.64 9.60 22.62
N TYR A 575 4.94 10.01 21.56
CA TYR A 575 5.22 9.52 20.21
C TYR A 575 6.53 10.06 19.65
N VAL A 576 6.81 11.35 19.88
CA VAL A 576 8.08 11.96 19.47
C VAL A 576 9.22 11.22 20.15
N ARG A 577 9.08 10.95 21.47
CA ARG A 577 10.08 10.17 22.23
C ARG A 577 10.25 8.75 21.66
N LEU A 578 9.14 8.07 21.32
CA LEU A 578 9.17 6.74 20.72
C LEU A 578 9.90 6.73 19.38
N ILE A 579 9.60 7.67 18.48
CA ILE A 579 10.24 7.74 17.17
C ILE A 579 11.72 8.09 17.27
N ALA A 580 12.09 8.97 18.20
CA ALA A 580 13.49 9.29 18.48
C ALA A 580 14.26 8.07 19.02
N ALA A 581 13.66 7.31 19.94
CA ALA A 581 14.24 6.08 20.46
C ALA A 581 14.41 5.01 19.36
N ARG A 582 13.41 4.82 18.51
CA ARG A 582 13.50 3.93 17.33
C ARG A 582 14.65 4.32 16.41
N ALA A 583 14.77 5.62 16.08
CA ALA A 583 15.85 6.12 15.24
C ALA A 583 17.24 5.86 15.82
N LEU A 584 17.37 5.91 17.14
CA LEU A 584 18.63 5.57 17.83
C LEU A 584 18.90 4.06 17.83
N VAL A 585 17.87 3.22 18.03
CA VAL A 585 18.02 1.74 17.89
C VAL A 585 18.45 1.36 16.47
N ASP A 586 17.86 1.97 15.43
CA ASP A 586 18.24 1.74 14.03
C ASP A 586 19.71 2.15 13.76
N ARG A 587 20.22 3.13 14.48
CA ARG A 587 21.61 3.59 14.42
C ARG A 587 22.57 2.78 15.31
N LYS A 588 22.10 1.74 15.94
CA LYS A 588 22.86 0.91 16.91
C LYS A 588 23.30 1.68 18.16
N ASP A 589 22.54 2.68 18.55
CA ASP A 589 22.71 3.51 19.75
C ASP A 589 21.62 3.17 20.78
N ALA A 590 21.47 1.87 21.02
CA ALA A 590 20.39 1.31 21.84
C ALA A 590 20.48 1.74 23.31
N ASP A 591 21.69 1.91 23.85
CA ASP A 591 21.91 2.27 25.26
C ASP A 591 21.27 3.63 25.59
N ALA A 592 21.31 4.58 24.65
CA ALA A 592 20.67 5.88 24.83
C ALA A 592 19.13 5.79 24.76
N ALA A 593 18.59 4.88 23.98
CA ALA A 593 17.15 4.70 23.77
C ALA A 593 16.48 3.87 24.89
N LEU A 594 17.21 2.91 25.45
CA LEU A 594 16.66 1.91 26.38
C LEU A 594 15.88 2.49 27.58
N PRO A 595 16.38 3.49 28.33
CA PRO A 595 15.63 4.02 29.47
C PRO A 595 14.27 4.61 29.08
N VAL A 596 14.22 5.28 27.92
CA VAL A 596 12.99 5.90 27.39
C VAL A 596 12.03 4.82 26.88
N LEU A 597 12.52 3.79 26.21
CA LEU A 597 11.69 2.66 25.75
C LEU A 597 11.08 1.90 26.94
N VAL A 598 11.85 1.68 28.01
CA VAL A 598 11.34 1.08 29.26
C VAL A 598 10.24 1.95 29.88
N GLN A 599 10.39 3.26 29.89
CA GLN A 599 9.35 4.17 30.37
C GLN A 599 8.09 4.09 29.48
N LEU A 600 8.26 4.21 28.16
CA LEU A 600 7.16 4.21 27.19
C LEU A 600 6.44 2.86 27.09
N SER A 601 7.09 1.76 27.46
CA SER A 601 6.45 0.45 27.52
C SER A 601 5.36 0.35 28.60
N ARG A 602 5.23 1.36 29.49
CA ARG A 602 4.23 1.48 30.54
C ARG A 602 3.19 2.57 30.23
N ASP A 603 3.19 3.12 29.01
CA ASP A 603 2.32 4.21 28.62
C ASP A 603 0.85 3.78 28.65
N GLU A 604 -0.04 4.68 29.08
CA GLU A 604 -1.48 4.45 29.09
C GLU A 604 -2.02 4.26 27.66
N ASN A 605 -1.42 4.96 26.70
CA ASN A 605 -1.74 4.78 25.30
C ASN A 605 -1.18 3.44 24.78
N GLY A 606 -2.06 2.47 24.57
CA GLY A 606 -1.70 1.12 24.13
C GLY A 606 -0.86 1.07 22.86
N PHE A 607 -0.94 2.09 22.00
CA PHE A 607 -0.16 2.18 20.79
C PHE A 607 1.30 2.61 21.05
N VAL A 608 1.51 3.59 21.94
CA VAL A 608 2.87 3.97 22.41
C VAL A 608 3.50 2.80 23.12
N ARG A 609 2.72 2.18 24.03
CA ARG A 609 3.16 1.01 24.81
C ARG A 609 3.61 -0.13 23.91
N SER A 610 2.80 -0.53 22.93
CA SER A 610 3.14 -1.61 22.01
C SER A 610 4.32 -1.28 21.12
N GLY A 611 4.42 -0.04 20.62
CA GLY A 611 5.54 0.42 19.83
C GLY A 611 6.85 0.40 20.61
N ALA A 612 6.84 0.81 21.87
CA ALA A 612 8.00 0.75 22.74
C ALA A 612 8.44 -0.69 23.03
N VAL A 613 7.47 -1.60 23.25
CA VAL A 613 7.76 -3.02 23.43
C VAL A 613 8.36 -3.62 22.16
N GLU A 614 7.86 -3.28 20.97
CA GLU A 614 8.45 -3.75 19.72
C GLU A 614 9.92 -3.36 19.56
N GLU A 615 10.27 -2.12 19.93
CA GLU A 615 11.68 -1.70 19.89
C GLU A 615 12.52 -2.40 20.96
N LEU A 616 12.00 -2.62 22.18
CA LEU A 616 12.68 -3.42 23.21
C LEU A 616 12.93 -4.87 22.74
N LEU A 617 11.99 -5.49 22.04
CA LEU A 617 12.13 -6.85 21.49
C LEU A 617 13.26 -6.98 20.45
N ARG A 618 13.69 -5.86 19.84
CA ARG A 618 14.83 -5.83 18.90
C ARG A 618 16.19 -5.88 19.63
N LEU A 619 16.20 -5.57 20.93
CA LEU A 619 17.42 -5.54 21.72
C LEU A 619 17.75 -6.92 22.30
N ASP A 620 19.04 -7.27 22.29
CA ASP A 620 19.55 -8.53 22.84
C ASP A 620 20.29 -8.27 24.17
N THR A 621 19.66 -7.56 25.08
CA THR A 621 20.19 -7.26 26.42
C THR A 621 19.28 -7.81 27.51
N LEU A 622 19.88 -8.30 28.60
CA LEU A 622 19.12 -8.78 29.77
C LEU A 622 18.46 -7.67 30.57
N GLU A 623 18.84 -6.42 30.34
CA GLU A 623 18.24 -5.25 31.01
C GLU A 623 16.74 -5.08 30.72
N ILE A 624 16.26 -5.66 29.59
CA ILE A 624 14.83 -5.61 29.25
C ILE A 624 13.99 -6.67 29.95
N VAL A 625 14.62 -7.69 30.58
CA VAL A 625 13.88 -8.81 31.20
C VAL A 625 12.85 -8.35 32.22
N PRO A 626 13.13 -7.44 33.17
CA PRO A 626 12.12 -7.01 34.13
C PRO A 626 10.89 -6.38 33.47
N VAL A 627 11.07 -5.55 32.45
CA VAL A 627 9.95 -4.92 31.76
C VAL A 627 9.16 -5.92 30.89
N LEU A 628 9.84 -6.90 30.28
CA LEU A 628 9.13 -7.96 29.54
C LEU A 628 8.28 -8.83 30.47
N ILE A 629 8.74 -9.11 31.70
CA ILE A 629 7.95 -9.82 32.71
C ILE A 629 6.70 -9.02 33.10
N GLU A 630 6.80 -7.69 33.21
CA GLU A 630 5.63 -6.82 33.42
C GLU A 630 4.65 -6.90 32.24
N ARG A 631 5.15 -6.97 31.02
CA ARG A 631 4.34 -7.02 29.79
C ARG A 631 3.64 -8.37 29.55
N LEU A 632 3.97 -9.42 30.29
CA LEU A 632 3.14 -10.65 30.30
C LEU A 632 1.71 -10.41 30.80
N GLY A 633 1.52 -9.38 31.65
CA GLY A 633 0.21 -8.94 32.12
C GLY A 633 -0.48 -7.90 31.23
N ASP A 634 0.05 -7.59 30.03
CA ASP A 634 -0.52 -6.56 29.14
C ASP A 634 -1.95 -6.95 28.68
N ASP A 635 -2.81 -5.94 28.56
CA ASP A 635 -4.17 -6.09 28.06
C ASP A 635 -4.23 -6.41 26.55
N GLN A 636 -3.17 -6.07 25.82
CA GLN A 636 -3.03 -6.45 24.43
C GLN A 636 -2.35 -7.82 24.32
N ARG A 637 -3.14 -8.84 23.98
CA ARG A 637 -2.71 -10.24 23.85
C ARG A 637 -1.37 -10.40 23.10
N PHE A 638 -1.22 -9.71 21.96
CA PHE A 638 -0.02 -9.84 21.13
C PHE A 638 1.23 -9.30 21.82
N VAL A 639 1.11 -8.27 22.68
CA VAL A 639 2.23 -7.73 23.47
C VAL A 639 2.70 -8.78 24.48
N ALA A 640 1.78 -9.38 25.22
CA ALA A 640 2.09 -10.42 26.19
C ALA A 640 2.73 -11.66 25.55
N GLU A 641 2.19 -12.11 24.41
CA GLU A 641 2.70 -13.25 23.64
C GLU A 641 4.14 -13.00 23.17
N ARG A 642 4.42 -11.84 22.56
CA ARG A 642 5.76 -11.51 22.08
C ARG A 642 6.78 -11.29 23.22
N ALA A 643 6.34 -10.73 24.34
CA ALA A 643 7.16 -10.60 25.52
C ALA A 643 7.59 -12.00 26.06
N ALA A 644 6.63 -12.96 26.12
CA ALA A 644 6.94 -14.31 26.54
C ALA A 644 7.94 -15.01 25.60
N ASP A 645 7.77 -14.86 24.28
CA ASP A 645 8.68 -15.44 23.30
C ASP A 645 10.10 -14.87 23.43
N LYS A 646 10.22 -13.54 23.60
CA LYS A 646 11.53 -12.89 23.79
C LYS A 646 12.18 -13.32 25.11
N LEU A 647 11.40 -13.42 26.19
CA LEU A 647 11.90 -13.91 27.48
C LEU A 647 12.47 -15.32 27.36
N ARG A 648 11.73 -16.25 26.71
CA ARG A 648 12.21 -17.62 26.50
C ARG A 648 13.54 -17.66 25.74
N LYS A 649 13.64 -16.93 24.66
CA LYS A 649 14.86 -16.86 23.82
C LYS A 649 16.02 -16.23 24.57
N LEU A 650 15.80 -15.07 25.20
CA LEU A 650 16.85 -14.30 25.84
C LEU A 650 17.37 -15.00 27.12
N CYS A 651 16.47 -15.53 27.93
CA CYS A 651 16.81 -16.22 29.16
C CYS A 651 17.08 -17.71 28.97
N ARG A 652 16.81 -18.26 27.78
CA ARG A 652 16.92 -19.71 27.47
C ARG A 652 16.15 -20.59 28.45
N GLN A 653 14.93 -20.13 28.84
CA GLN A 653 14.04 -20.79 29.77
C GLN A 653 12.68 -21.04 29.15
N ASN A 654 12.20 -22.29 29.22
CA ASN A 654 10.89 -22.66 28.70
C ASN A 654 9.82 -22.58 29.83
N ILE A 655 9.59 -21.35 30.35
CA ILE A 655 8.51 -21.14 31.32
C ILE A 655 7.21 -21.00 30.55
N ALA A 656 6.21 -21.79 30.95
CA ALA A 656 4.92 -21.83 30.31
C ALA A 656 4.20 -20.49 30.43
N PHE A 657 3.60 -20.03 29.32
CA PHE A 657 2.75 -18.84 29.27
C PHE A 657 1.67 -19.05 28.22
N ASP A 658 0.41 -18.89 28.63
CA ASP A 658 -0.76 -18.93 27.76
C ASP A 658 -1.42 -17.54 27.78
N PRO A 659 -1.39 -16.79 26.65
CA PRO A 659 -1.97 -15.45 26.58
C PRO A 659 -3.51 -15.46 26.68
N ASP A 660 -4.16 -16.61 26.43
CA ASP A 660 -5.61 -16.80 26.49
C ASP A 660 -6.08 -17.36 27.85
N ALA A 661 -5.15 -17.67 28.75
CA ALA A 661 -5.47 -18.15 30.07
C ALA A 661 -6.14 -17.07 30.96
N GLY A 662 -6.91 -17.52 31.94
CA GLY A 662 -7.50 -16.63 32.95
C GLY A 662 -6.43 -15.89 33.78
N PRO A 663 -6.84 -14.82 34.51
CA PRO A 663 -5.91 -14.00 35.28
C PRO A 663 -5.02 -14.81 36.24
N GLU A 664 -5.59 -15.72 37.00
CA GLU A 664 -4.85 -16.56 37.96
C GLU A 664 -3.73 -17.37 37.32
N GLN A 665 -3.98 -17.97 36.15
CA GLN A 665 -2.98 -18.77 35.45
C GLN A 665 -1.89 -17.90 34.86
N ARG A 666 -2.24 -16.71 34.36
CA ARG A 666 -1.25 -15.73 33.88
C ARG A 666 -0.37 -15.22 35.02
N ASP A 667 -0.97 -14.93 36.19
CA ASP A 667 -0.22 -14.49 37.36
C ASP A 667 0.75 -15.56 37.89
N LEU A 668 0.42 -16.84 37.81
CA LEU A 668 1.36 -17.93 38.08
C LEU A 668 2.54 -17.94 37.15
N SER A 669 2.33 -17.72 35.84
CA SER A 669 3.40 -17.65 34.87
C SER A 669 4.30 -16.43 35.10
N ILE A 670 3.70 -15.27 35.39
CA ILE A 670 4.41 -14.03 35.72
C ILE A 670 5.25 -14.21 36.98
N SER A 671 4.70 -14.84 38.01
CA SER A 671 5.41 -15.16 39.26
C SER A 671 6.59 -16.08 38.99
N ALA A 672 6.42 -17.13 38.21
CA ALA A 672 7.51 -18.05 37.85
C ALA A 672 8.68 -17.33 37.13
N TRP A 673 8.37 -16.40 36.20
CA TRP A 673 9.38 -15.56 35.56
C TRP A 673 10.08 -14.60 36.53
N ARG A 674 9.34 -13.99 37.49
CA ARG A 674 9.91 -13.12 38.54
C ARG A 674 10.86 -13.90 39.45
N ASP A 675 10.43 -15.09 39.90
CA ASP A 675 11.21 -15.95 40.78
C ASP A 675 12.51 -16.38 40.08
N TRP A 676 12.43 -16.77 38.83
CA TRP A 676 13.62 -17.11 38.03
C TRP A 676 14.54 -15.91 37.90
N TRP A 677 14.03 -14.71 37.60
CA TRP A 677 14.84 -13.50 37.48
C TRP A 677 15.53 -13.11 38.78
N VAL A 678 14.83 -13.22 39.91
CA VAL A 678 15.41 -12.99 41.23
C VAL A 678 16.58 -13.96 41.53
N GLN A 679 16.40 -15.25 41.19
CA GLN A 679 17.47 -16.24 41.37
C GLN A 679 18.65 -15.99 40.43
N TYR A 680 18.40 -15.60 39.19
CA TYR A 680 19.43 -15.25 38.24
C TYR A 680 20.23 -14.00 38.70
N SER A 681 19.52 -12.95 39.10
CA SER A 681 20.15 -11.70 39.61
C SER A 681 20.97 -11.93 40.89
N ALA A 682 20.58 -12.91 41.70
CA ALA A 682 21.29 -13.35 42.90
C ALA A 682 22.46 -14.32 42.59
N GLY A 683 22.71 -14.66 41.33
CA GLY A 683 23.75 -15.60 40.89
C GLY A 683 23.49 -17.06 41.24
N LYS A 684 22.26 -17.43 41.66
CA LYS A 684 21.86 -18.78 42.05
C LYS A 684 21.55 -19.68 40.87
N VAL A 685 21.14 -19.11 39.74
CA VAL A 685 20.93 -19.80 38.47
C VAL A 685 21.70 -19.10 37.36
N LYS A 686 22.05 -19.84 36.31
CA LYS A 686 22.80 -19.32 35.15
C LYS A 686 22.02 -19.64 33.88
N ILE A 687 22.19 -18.81 32.86
CA ILE A 687 21.70 -19.07 31.52
C ILE A 687 22.66 -20.10 30.88
N ASP A 688 22.08 -21.24 30.46
CA ASP A 688 22.86 -22.28 29.77
C ASP A 688 22.95 -21.96 28.26
N PRO A 689 24.14 -21.64 27.73
CA PRO A 689 24.29 -21.30 26.32
C PRO A 689 24.03 -22.49 25.37
N SER A 690 23.99 -23.71 25.86
CA SER A 690 23.71 -24.91 25.06
C SER A 690 22.22 -25.09 24.75
N VAL A 691 21.35 -24.48 25.56
CA VAL A 691 19.88 -24.53 25.37
C VAL A 691 19.48 -23.63 24.20
N ILE A 692 18.80 -24.19 23.19
CA ILE A 692 18.22 -23.45 22.07
C ILE A 692 16.69 -23.52 22.22
N ILE A 693 16.07 -22.34 22.31
CA ILE A 693 14.61 -22.20 22.37
C ILE A 693 14.20 -21.25 21.25
N GLY A 694 13.14 -21.61 20.54
CA GLY A 694 12.55 -20.82 19.46
C GLY A 694 11.05 -21.10 19.35
N SER A 695 10.50 -20.80 18.18
CA SER A 695 9.11 -21.08 17.86
C SER A 695 8.93 -21.57 16.42
N ILE A 696 7.80 -22.18 16.14
CA ILE A 696 7.39 -22.51 14.78
C ILE A 696 6.96 -21.22 14.10
N SER A 697 7.72 -20.77 13.10
CA SER A 697 7.44 -19.54 12.36
C SER A 697 6.41 -19.75 11.24
N ASN A 698 6.41 -20.95 10.63
CA ASN A 698 5.44 -21.29 9.59
C ASN A 698 5.36 -22.81 9.37
N LEU A 699 4.25 -23.25 8.75
CA LEU A 699 4.10 -24.61 8.22
C LEU A 699 4.31 -24.55 6.71
N GLY A 700 5.22 -25.34 6.21
CA GLY A 700 5.51 -25.45 4.78
C GLY A 700 4.71 -26.55 4.10
N GLU A 701 4.82 -26.64 2.78
CA GLU A 701 4.22 -27.69 1.99
C GLU A 701 4.85 -29.06 2.38
N ASN A 702 4.10 -30.14 2.20
CA ASN A 702 4.50 -31.51 2.47
C ASN A 702 4.85 -31.81 3.95
N GLY A 703 4.21 -31.12 4.90
CA GLY A 703 4.41 -31.37 6.32
C GLY A 703 5.77 -30.88 6.87
N SER A 704 6.47 -30.02 6.14
CA SER A 704 7.67 -29.36 6.66
C SER A 704 7.29 -28.24 7.65
N VAL A 705 8.13 -28.02 8.63
CA VAL A 705 7.96 -27.05 9.69
C VAL A 705 9.14 -26.08 9.67
N ILE A 706 8.86 -24.79 9.58
CA ILE A 706 9.90 -23.74 9.60
C ILE A 706 10.04 -23.22 11.02
N LEU A 707 11.28 -23.30 11.54
CA LEU A 707 11.65 -22.87 12.86
C LEU A 707 12.35 -21.51 12.78
N ASP A 708 12.10 -20.61 13.73
CA ASP A 708 12.71 -19.29 13.81
C ASP A 708 14.10 -19.26 14.46
N VAL A 709 14.73 -20.42 14.54
CA VAL A 709 16.11 -20.63 14.95
C VAL A 709 16.89 -21.33 13.83
N GLY A 710 18.15 -20.97 13.65
CA GLY A 710 18.98 -21.47 12.55
C GLY A 710 20.45 -21.63 12.90
N GLY A 711 21.29 -21.53 11.88
CA GLY A 711 22.74 -21.69 12.05
C GLY A 711 23.35 -20.69 13.03
N ARG A 712 22.85 -19.45 13.07
CA ARG A 712 23.29 -18.42 14.02
C ARG A 712 23.04 -18.82 15.48
N ASP A 713 21.99 -19.55 15.72
CA ASP A 713 21.57 -20.01 17.06
C ASP A 713 22.27 -21.31 17.45
N GLY A 714 23.13 -21.86 16.57
CA GLY A 714 23.84 -23.11 16.78
C GLY A 714 23.04 -24.37 16.44
N VAL A 715 21.98 -24.24 15.65
CA VAL A 715 21.20 -25.37 15.14
C VAL A 715 21.99 -26.11 14.07
N LYS A 716 21.96 -27.45 14.11
CA LYS A 716 22.59 -28.31 13.13
C LYS A 716 21.58 -29.27 12.50
N THR A 717 21.85 -29.70 11.27
CA THR A 717 21.11 -30.79 10.64
C THR A 717 21.18 -32.04 11.50
N GLY A 718 20.03 -32.68 11.73
CA GLY A 718 19.88 -33.82 12.61
C GLY A 718 19.56 -33.48 14.07
N ASP A 719 19.51 -32.18 14.44
CA ASP A 719 19.04 -31.80 15.78
C ASP A 719 17.57 -32.15 15.95
N ASP A 720 17.22 -32.67 17.11
CA ASP A 720 15.87 -32.94 17.53
C ASP A 720 15.34 -31.79 18.40
N PHE A 721 14.11 -31.36 18.15
CA PHE A 721 13.42 -30.34 18.92
C PHE A 721 12.11 -30.88 19.47
N GLU A 722 11.92 -30.76 20.77
CA GLU A 722 10.61 -30.97 21.41
C GLU A 722 9.75 -29.73 21.17
N VAL A 723 8.48 -29.94 20.83
CA VAL A 723 7.48 -28.87 20.62
C VAL A 723 6.58 -28.80 21.83
N PHE A 724 6.37 -27.58 22.31
CA PHE A 724 5.53 -27.31 23.48
C PHE A 724 4.40 -26.36 23.12
N ARG A 725 3.21 -26.64 23.62
CA ARG A 725 2.07 -25.75 23.63
C ARG A 725 1.62 -25.51 25.05
N TYR A 726 1.70 -24.25 25.49
CA TYR A 726 1.41 -23.87 26.90
C TYR A 726 2.13 -24.72 27.94
N GLY A 727 3.39 -25.04 27.68
CA GLY A 727 4.23 -25.84 28.54
C GLY A 727 4.05 -27.36 28.48
N LYS A 728 3.11 -27.87 27.69
CA LYS A 728 2.89 -29.31 27.46
C LYS A 728 3.63 -29.75 26.20
N PRO A 729 4.45 -30.82 26.24
CA PRO A 729 5.05 -31.38 25.04
C PRO A 729 3.96 -31.97 24.14
N ILE A 730 4.01 -31.68 22.83
CA ILE A 730 3.02 -32.11 21.85
C ILE A 730 3.61 -32.79 20.62
N ALA A 731 4.90 -32.60 20.34
CA ALA A 731 5.55 -33.21 19.19
C ALA A 731 7.06 -33.25 19.35
N LEU A 732 7.70 -34.08 18.50
CA LEU A 732 9.13 -34.11 18.29
C LEU A 732 9.43 -33.79 16.80
N LEU A 733 10.32 -32.83 16.56
CA LEU A 733 10.78 -32.44 15.22
C LEU A 733 12.22 -32.85 15.02
N ASN A 734 12.59 -33.20 13.79
CA ASN A 734 13.96 -33.41 13.38
C ASN A 734 14.34 -32.42 12.27
N VAL A 735 15.45 -31.70 12.46
CA VAL A 735 15.94 -30.69 11.52
C VAL A 735 16.65 -31.38 10.36
N HIS A 736 16.20 -31.14 9.15
CA HIS A 736 16.82 -31.68 7.93
C HIS A 736 17.49 -30.61 7.06
N ARG A 737 17.25 -29.33 7.27
CA ARG A 737 17.92 -28.24 6.58
C ARG A 737 18.09 -27.04 7.51
N VAL A 738 19.27 -26.42 7.48
CA VAL A 738 19.60 -25.24 8.27
C VAL A 738 19.99 -24.09 7.35
N ALA A 739 19.43 -22.91 7.60
CA ALA A 739 19.85 -21.63 7.07
C ALA A 739 20.30 -20.71 8.22
N GLU A 740 20.90 -19.57 7.91
CA GLU A 740 21.42 -18.67 8.95
C GLU A 740 20.34 -18.14 9.91
N PRO A 741 19.16 -17.62 9.44
CA PRO A 741 18.16 -17.10 10.36
C PRO A 741 17.06 -18.12 10.73
N PHE A 742 17.00 -19.30 10.10
CA PHE A 742 15.94 -20.27 10.32
C PHE A 742 16.41 -21.71 10.00
N SER A 743 15.62 -22.69 10.44
CA SER A 743 15.80 -24.08 10.02
C SER A 743 14.48 -24.72 9.58
N ILE A 744 14.58 -25.81 8.84
CA ILE A 744 13.43 -26.58 8.35
C ILE A 744 13.51 -27.97 8.97
N ALA A 745 12.42 -28.36 9.64
CA ALA A 745 12.28 -29.62 10.31
C ALA A 745 11.08 -30.42 9.78
N ARG A 746 11.03 -31.70 10.13
CA ARG A 746 9.87 -32.58 9.91
C ARG A 746 9.39 -33.14 11.25
N VAL A 747 8.09 -33.33 11.34
CA VAL A 747 7.48 -33.99 12.47
C VAL A 747 7.93 -35.44 12.48
N ARG A 748 8.55 -35.88 13.57
CA ARG A 748 9.01 -37.25 13.81
C ARG A 748 8.06 -38.04 14.67
N GLN A 749 7.48 -37.38 15.67
CA GLN A 749 6.46 -37.91 16.55
C GLN A 749 5.43 -36.83 16.85
N LEU A 750 4.17 -37.19 16.93
CA LEU A 750 3.05 -36.27 17.21
C LEU A 750 2.21 -36.86 18.34
N ASP A 751 2.06 -36.10 19.43
CA ASP A 751 1.27 -36.46 20.59
C ASP A 751 0.12 -35.42 20.74
N GLY A 752 -0.90 -35.46 19.82
CA GLY A 752 -2.06 -34.56 19.89
C GLY A 752 -2.46 -33.90 18.56
N ASP A 753 -3.09 -32.71 18.64
CA ASP A 753 -3.80 -31.98 17.55
C ASP A 753 -2.88 -31.37 16.45
N GLY A 754 -1.67 -31.83 16.28
CA GLY A 754 -0.74 -31.28 15.32
C GLY A 754 -0.03 -30.01 15.79
N VAL A 755 1.09 -29.69 15.13
CA VAL A 755 1.90 -28.48 15.40
C VAL A 755 1.27 -27.25 14.72
N ARG A 756 1.44 -26.07 15.33
CA ARG A 756 0.91 -24.80 14.83
C ARG A 756 1.99 -23.73 14.83
N LYS A 757 1.81 -22.71 14.02
CA LYS A 757 2.61 -21.49 14.11
C LYS A 757 2.50 -20.90 15.52
N GLY A 758 3.65 -20.53 16.10
CA GLY A 758 3.74 -20.00 17.47
C GLY A 758 4.01 -21.06 18.54
N ASP A 759 3.90 -22.36 18.24
CA ASP A 759 4.32 -23.39 19.18
C ASP A 759 5.80 -23.23 19.53
N VAL A 760 6.12 -23.35 20.82
CA VAL A 760 7.50 -23.22 21.34
C VAL A 760 8.29 -24.47 21.02
N ILE A 761 9.52 -24.31 20.60
CA ILE A 761 10.44 -25.41 20.37
C ILE A 761 11.66 -25.30 21.29
N GLN A 762 12.13 -26.44 21.79
CA GLN A 762 13.35 -26.52 22.58
C GLN A 762 14.22 -27.69 22.06
N ARG A 763 15.51 -27.42 21.82
CA ARG A 763 16.41 -28.48 21.40
C ARG A 763 16.51 -29.56 22.50
N LYS A 764 16.26 -30.79 22.10
CA LYS A 764 16.45 -31.96 23.01
C LYS A 764 17.93 -32.12 23.30
N ALA A 765 18.28 -32.31 24.58
CA ALA A 765 19.64 -32.63 24.96
C ALA A 765 20.10 -33.90 24.21
N ARG A 766 21.29 -33.89 23.63
CA ARG A 766 21.91 -35.12 23.11
C ARG A 766 22.35 -35.96 24.31
N ASN A 767 21.75 -37.13 24.51
CA ASN A 767 22.19 -38.12 25.47
C ASN A 767 23.57 -38.64 25.11
#